data_c6c29c0db2e5d438a7166ecd46de0e38
#
_entry.id   c6c29c0db2e5d438a7166ecd46de0e38
#
_cell.length_a   1.000
_cell.length_b   1.000
_cell.length_c   1.000
_cell.angle_alpha   90.00
_cell.angle_beta   90.00
_cell.angle_gamma   90.00
#
_symmetry.space_group_name_H-M   'P 1'
#
loop_
_entity.id
_entity.type
_entity.pdbx_description
1 polymer ?
#
loop_
_entity_poly.entity_id
_entity_poly.type
_entity_poly.pdbx_seq_one_letter_code
_entity_poly.pdbx_strand_id
1 'polypeptide(L)'
;MAKNNTPPNQSNSQTVHHLYSSAFLIAYLLIGFVPNLGAVDQIAPQWLYLNAVSVLAALYILKNHAYFSSAVGSLFKTKFSWLYAAFIVWASASYFYAINPTEVLVNLARVVGTSIAFVNVFVLLQKIPNKFKLIAMVATGALLVEMYMVLDPLLGLLKQGANASRSSLLKGTTGNINIAALSLVIKMPFALYLMNLAQKTWQRMAYGVLITLTIFCLVLIASRASYVALVLSLILYVAFCLYNYFKAGKPKRLLIPILYFVVPFVVAVGISELSTIGKNNTTFFERSATIVQATTDGSIAGRLRFYMVGVEHILNNPVVGAGLGNWKLMSILYDKEFINGYVVPYHMHNDFIQIGTELGIPGFLMYLGLFGLLIAYIVYIAKSKLPENTKFFVAFLAMSLSTYMVDGALNFPIARPIMQMVWLLVMALIVLLFLDAKAFNKDHKPTPLKNAYWVSVVCLVLLAPLTYITYQTNESLKGQQVLLGEYNAGKFTYPLNKIDQVVPGIPNISVTTLPIASMKARYYMENGQDDKALEMLRAGITANPYLGFSETLMSQIFTKKNQRDSATYYAKDAYEHLPIPPHFANYLNLLIQEGDTAEIDRIFAKDSVKHDPMVWKNYMIASNALKPTGDTAAVAVANSAIALFPADKDFLVLKKIAVLGKETVDRAFAISQEGSALFQQQDFMNAAQKLSEAAALDPLEFSYFENTGAAYFSAGLYELSLPYFDKVIQELNPKSGKSEYIKGLALINLGRNEAACELFKAAKKYRYAAADQALQTHCN
;
A
#
# COMPACT_ATOMS: atom_id res chain seq x y z
N MET A 1 -39.66 -22.79 -46.31
CA MET A 1 -38.27 -23.17 -45.98
C MET A 1 -37.35 -22.66 -47.11
N ALA A 2 -36.83 -21.46 -47.00
CA ALA A 2 -35.82 -20.96 -47.94
C ALA A 2 -34.43 -21.41 -47.44
N LYS A 3 -33.79 -22.34 -48.16
CA LYS A 3 -32.40 -22.69 -47.97
C LYS A 3 -31.53 -21.48 -48.31
N ASN A 4 -30.86 -20.92 -47.30
CA ASN A 4 -29.80 -19.93 -47.49
C ASN A 4 -28.58 -20.64 -48.15
N ASN A 5 -28.52 -20.54 -49.48
CA ASN A 5 -27.35 -20.93 -50.28
C ASN A 5 -26.27 -19.84 -50.18
N THR A 6 -25.55 -19.82 -49.06
CA THR A 6 -24.27 -19.10 -48.99
C THR A 6 -23.17 -19.97 -49.62
N PRO A 7 -22.32 -19.42 -50.50
CA PRO A 7 -21.25 -20.20 -51.14
C PRO A 7 -20.32 -20.77 -50.09
N PRO A 8 -19.81 -22.01 -50.21
CA PRO A 8 -19.06 -22.75 -49.22
C PRO A 8 -17.77 -22.05 -48.77
N ASN A 9 -17.14 -21.19 -49.57
CA ASN A 9 -15.95 -20.41 -49.23
C ASN A 9 -16.24 -19.26 -48.25
N GLN A 10 -17.46 -18.66 -48.23
CA GLN A 10 -17.80 -17.59 -47.28
C GLN A 10 -18.13 -18.13 -45.89
N SER A 11 -18.67 -19.33 -45.78
CA SER A 11 -18.95 -19.96 -44.48
C SER A 11 -17.69 -20.36 -43.72
N ASN A 12 -16.67 -20.87 -44.43
CA ASN A 12 -15.36 -21.21 -43.84
C ASN A 12 -14.61 -19.98 -43.38
N SER A 13 -14.61 -18.89 -44.15
CA SER A 13 -13.98 -17.60 -43.76
C SER A 13 -14.61 -17.01 -42.52
N GLN A 14 -15.93 -16.99 -42.40
CA GLN A 14 -16.62 -16.47 -41.21
C GLN A 14 -16.30 -17.28 -39.94
N THR A 15 -16.26 -18.60 -40.04
CA THR A 15 -15.94 -19.50 -38.93
C THR A 15 -14.52 -19.24 -38.41
N VAL A 16 -13.57 -19.02 -39.32
CA VAL A 16 -12.18 -18.69 -38.96
C VAL A 16 -12.12 -17.33 -38.21
N HIS A 17 -12.83 -16.32 -38.68
CA HIS A 17 -12.87 -15.02 -37.98
C HIS A 17 -13.55 -15.10 -36.60
N HIS A 18 -14.57 -15.93 -36.43
CA HIS A 18 -15.20 -16.18 -35.13
C HIS A 18 -14.21 -16.82 -34.16
N LEU A 19 -13.42 -17.80 -34.61
CA LEU A 19 -12.42 -18.51 -33.81
C LEU A 19 -11.33 -17.54 -33.34
N TYR A 20 -10.70 -16.76 -34.23
CA TYR A 20 -9.66 -15.81 -33.88
C TYR A 20 -10.19 -14.70 -32.97
N SER A 21 -11.37 -14.16 -33.24
CA SER A 21 -11.99 -13.15 -32.37
C SER A 21 -12.22 -13.69 -30.95
N SER A 22 -12.67 -14.95 -30.84
CA SER A 22 -12.85 -15.62 -29.54
C SER A 22 -11.51 -15.86 -28.84
N ALA A 23 -10.47 -16.28 -29.58
CA ALA A 23 -9.14 -16.52 -29.05
C ALA A 23 -8.51 -15.22 -28.47
N PHE A 24 -8.61 -14.10 -29.19
CA PHE A 24 -8.15 -12.81 -28.65
C PHE A 24 -8.92 -12.39 -27.41
N LEU A 25 -10.24 -12.60 -27.37
CA LEU A 25 -11.04 -12.29 -26.20
C LEU A 25 -10.64 -13.14 -24.98
N ILE A 26 -10.38 -14.42 -25.19
CA ILE A 26 -9.85 -15.30 -24.15
C ILE A 26 -8.47 -14.82 -23.70
N ALA A 27 -7.57 -14.48 -24.63
CA ALA A 27 -6.25 -13.94 -24.29
C ALA A 27 -6.34 -12.71 -23.41
N TYR A 28 -7.22 -11.75 -23.71
CA TYR A 28 -7.44 -10.60 -22.84
C TYR A 28 -7.90 -11.01 -21.42
N LEU A 29 -8.83 -11.97 -21.31
CA LEU A 29 -9.35 -12.39 -20.01
C LEU A 29 -8.34 -13.19 -19.16
N LEU A 30 -7.27 -13.71 -19.78
CA LEU A 30 -6.19 -14.42 -19.09
C LEU A 30 -5.14 -13.51 -18.44
N ILE A 31 -5.27 -12.19 -18.52
CA ILE A 31 -4.31 -11.23 -17.98
C ILE A 31 -3.97 -11.47 -16.49
N GLY A 32 -4.95 -11.89 -15.69
CA GLY A 32 -4.78 -12.16 -14.27
C GLY A 32 -3.85 -13.36 -13.96
N PHE A 33 -3.53 -14.17 -14.96
CA PHE A 33 -2.69 -15.38 -14.81
C PHE A 33 -1.26 -15.17 -15.29
N VAL A 34 -0.91 -13.96 -15.76
CA VAL A 34 0.46 -13.62 -16.12
C VAL A 34 1.32 -13.60 -14.86
N PRO A 35 2.38 -14.46 -14.79
CA PRO A 35 3.19 -14.58 -13.60
C PRO A 35 4.06 -13.34 -13.39
N ASN A 36 4.42 -13.09 -12.14
CA ASN A 36 5.47 -12.12 -11.83
C ASN A 36 6.83 -12.68 -12.26
N LEU A 37 7.53 -11.95 -13.12
CA LEU A 37 8.84 -12.32 -13.67
C LEU A 37 10.00 -11.65 -12.90
N GLY A 38 9.87 -11.48 -11.59
CA GLY A 38 10.90 -10.90 -10.73
C GLY A 38 10.84 -9.38 -10.60
N ALA A 39 9.76 -8.74 -11.03
CA ALA A 39 9.53 -7.31 -10.79
C ALA A 39 9.09 -7.07 -9.34
N VAL A 40 9.52 -5.97 -8.74
CA VAL A 40 9.09 -5.56 -7.38
C VAL A 40 7.58 -5.32 -7.32
N ASP A 41 6.96 -4.83 -8.40
CA ASP A 41 5.51 -4.75 -8.55
C ASP A 41 4.98 -5.97 -9.32
N GLN A 42 4.15 -6.78 -8.64
CA GLN A 42 3.61 -8.04 -9.19
C GLN A 42 2.78 -7.87 -10.47
N ILE A 43 2.22 -6.69 -10.71
CA ILE A 43 1.34 -6.42 -11.86
C ILE A 43 2.07 -5.87 -13.10
N ALA A 44 3.36 -5.57 -13.00
CA ALA A 44 4.11 -4.99 -14.13
C ALA A 44 4.06 -5.85 -15.40
N PRO A 45 4.29 -7.19 -15.34
CA PRO A 45 4.18 -8.05 -16.52
C PRO A 45 2.77 -8.08 -17.11
N GLN A 46 1.73 -7.90 -16.29
CA GLN A 46 0.34 -7.89 -16.75
C GLN A 46 0.05 -6.67 -17.64
N TRP A 47 0.60 -5.48 -17.32
CA TRP A 47 0.49 -4.31 -18.19
C TRP A 47 1.18 -4.51 -19.54
N LEU A 48 2.37 -5.11 -19.52
CA LEU A 48 3.08 -5.44 -20.77
C LEU A 48 2.29 -6.45 -21.61
N TYR A 49 1.74 -7.48 -20.98
CA TYR A 49 0.87 -8.46 -21.63
C TYR A 49 -0.37 -7.80 -22.28
N LEU A 50 -1.08 -6.89 -21.56
CA LEU A 50 -2.24 -6.18 -22.09
C LEU A 50 -1.90 -5.43 -23.39
N ASN A 51 -0.79 -4.69 -23.38
CA ASN A 51 -0.37 -3.93 -24.55
C ASN A 51 0.08 -4.85 -25.70
N ALA A 52 0.81 -5.94 -25.41
CA ALA A 52 1.20 -6.92 -26.42
C ALA A 52 0.00 -7.59 -27.09
N VAL A 53 -0.98 -8.07 -26.32
CA VAL A 53 -2.23 -8.63 -26.86
C VAL A 53 -2.99 -7.58 -27.66
N SER A 54 -2.99 -6.31 -27.23
CA SER A 54 -3.64 -5.21 -27.94
C SER A 54 -2.98 -4.91 -29.28
N VAL A 55 -1.65 -4.98 -29.36
CA VAL A 55 -0.92 -4.86 -30.64
C VAL A 55 -1.32 -5.98 -31.60
N LEU A 56 -1.29 -7.23 -31.13
CA LEU A 56 -1.64 -8.40 -31.97
C LEU A 56 -3.10 -8.35 -32.43
N ALA A 57 -4.03 -7.95 -31.56
CA ALA A 57 -5.44 -7.79 -31.92
C ALA A 57 -5.64 -6.67 -32.93
N ALA A 58 -4.98 -5.50 -32.76
CA ALA A 58 -5.06 -4.40 -33.70
C ALA A 58 -4.49 -4.76 -35.08
N LEU A 59 -3.37 -5.51 -35.13
CA LEU A 59 -2.80 -6.05 -36.36
C LEU A 59 -3.77 -7.02 -37.06
N TYR A 60 -4.41 -7.88 -36.29
CA TYR A 60 -5.42 -8.79 -36.84
C TYR A 60 -6.64 -8.05 -37.41
N ILE A 61 -7.13 -7.02 -36.70
CA ILE A 61 -8.24 -6.17 -37.18
C ILE A 61 -7.81 -5.39 -38.43
N LEU A 62 -6.59 -4.84 -38.46
CA LEU A 62 -6.04 -4.12 -39.61
C LEU A 62 -5.94 -5.02 -40.84
N LYS A 63 -5.36 -6.22 -40.71
CA LYS A 63 -5.26 -7.19 -41.80
C LYS A 63 -6.62 -7.55 -42.37
N ASN A 64 -7.66 -7.58 -41.54
CA ASN A 64 -9.03 -7.95 -41.93
C ASN A 64 -9.99 -6.75 -41.87
N HIS A 65 -9.50 -5.55 -42.18
CA HIS A 65 -10.22 -4.29 -42.02
C HIS A 65 -11.58 -4.27 -42.74
N ALA A 66 -11.67 -4.87 -43.95
CA ALA A 66 -12.90 -4.94 -44.68
C ALA A 66 -14.02 -5.71 -43.92
N TYR A 67 -13.66 -6.81 -43.26
CA TYR A 67 -14.58 -7.58 -42.43
C TYR A 67 -15.05 -6.84 -41.18
N PHE A 68 -14.17 -6.02 -40.58
CA PHE A 68 -14.44 -5.30 -39.35
C PHE A 68 -14.95 -3.86 -39.56
N SER A 69 -14.99 -3.36 -40.77
CA SER A 69 -15.33 -1.95 -41.11
C SER A 69 -16.64 -1.44 -40.52
N SER A 70 -17.69 -2.27 -40.51
CA SER A 70 -18.99 -1.91 -39.90
C SER A 70 -18.92 -1.85 -38.38
N ALA A 71 -18.12 -2.74 -37.78
CA ALA A 71 -17.91 -2.78 -36.32
C ALA A 71 -17.14 -1.53 -35.85
N VAL A 72 -16.06 -1.18 -36.54
CA VAL A 72 -15.28 0.06 -36.27
C VAL A 72 -16.17 1.30 -36.48
N GLY A 73 -16.95 1.37 -37.57
CA GLY A 73 -17.83 2.51 -37.81
C GLY A 73 -18.92 2.72 -36.79
N SER A 74 -19.39 1.63 -36.14
CA SER A 74 -20.40 1.71 -35.09
C SER A 74 -19.88 2.36 -33.81
N LEU A 75 -18.58 2.26 -33.53
CA LEU A 75 -17.94 2.85 -32.34
C LEU A 75 -18.13 4.37 -32.30
N PHE A 76 -17.97 5.05 -33.44
CA PHE A 76 -18.10 6.52 -33.54
C PHE A 76 -19.54 7.04 -33.45
N LYS A 77 -20.54 6.15 -33.40
CA LYS A 77 -21.97 6.52 -33.28
C LYS A 77 -22.41 6.72 -31.81
N THR A 78 -21.50 6.58 -30.84
CA THR A 78 -21.83 6.70 -29.42
C THR A 78 -21.19 7.92 -28.78
N LYS A 79 -21.94 8.61 -27.91
CA LYS A 79 -21.40 9.70 -27.09
C LYS A 79 -20.27 9.19 -26.15
N PHE A 80 -20.35 7.94 -25.72
CA PHE A 80 -19.35 7.31 -24.87
C PHE A 80 -17.96 7.31 -25.53
N SER A 81 -17.88 6.87 -26.78
CA SER A 81 -16.59 6.81 -27.50
C SER A 81 -15.93 8.18 -27.64
N TRP A 82 -16.71 9.22 -27.93
CA TRP A 82 -16.20 10.58 -28.05
C TRP A 82 -15.78 11.17 -26.70
N LEU A 83 -16.55 10.93 -25.64
CA LEU A 83 -16.18 11.37 -24.31
C LEU A 83 -14.90 10.64 -23.83
N TYR A 84 -14.78 9.36 -24.14
CA TYR A 84 -13.58 8.60 -23.77
C TYR A 84 -12.34 9.10 -24.54
N ALA A 85 -12.49 9.38 -25.84
CA ALA A 85 -11.42 10.00 -26.64
C ALA A 85 -11.03 11.39 -26.08
N ALA A 86 -12.00 12.24 -25.73
CA ALA A 86 -11.75 13.53 -25.11
C ALA A 86 -11.00 13.39 -23.77
N PHE A 87 -11.38 12.45 -22.94
CA PHE A 87 -10.67 12.14 -21.69
C PHE A 87 -9.20 11.74 -21.95
N ILE A 88 -8.94 10.88 -22.94
CA ILE A 88 -7.58 10.48 -23.32
C ILE A 88 -6.75 11.66 -23.80
N VAL A 89 -7.34 12.53 -24.65
CA VAL A 89 -6.65 13.75 -25.13
C VAL A 89 -6.31 14.68 -23.98
N TRP A 90 -7.26 14.90 -23.06
CA TRP A 90 -7.05 15.72 -21.87
C TRP A 90 -5.98 15.15 -20.95
N ALA A 91 -6.04 13.85 -20.67
CA ALA A 91 -5.04 13.14 -19.89
C ALA A 91 -3.64 13.24 -20.55
N SER A 92 -3.54 13.13 -21.87
CA SER A 92 -2.29 13.29 -22.61
C SER A 92 -1.72 14.71 -22.53
N ALA A 93 -2.58 15.73 -22.56
CA ALA A 93 -2.19 17.13 -22.43
C ALA A 93 -1.53 17.42 -21.06
N SER A 94 -1.79 16.59 -20.04
CA SER A 94 -1.17 16.76 -18.72
C SER A 94 0.36 16.57 -18.72
N TYR A 95 0.92 15.96 -19.78
CA TYR A 95 2.37 15.87 -19.97
C TYR A 95 3.08 17.22 -19.93
N PHE A 96 2.42 18.27 -20.42
CA PHE A 96 3.03 19.60 -20.57
C PHE A 96 3.05 20.44 -19.28
N TYR A 97 2.27 20.05 -18.27
CA TYR A 97 2.20 20.78 -17.01
C TYR A 97 2.45 19.92 -15.75
N ALA A 98 2.70 18.63 -15.94
CA ALA A 98 2.90 17.70 -14.82
C ALA A 98 4.15 18.02 -14.01
N ILE A 99 4.11 17.72 -12.71
CA ILE A 99 5.25 17.78 -11.81
C ILE A 99 6.38 16.88 -12.34
N ASN A 100 6.04 15.65 -12.74
CA ASN A 100 6.95 14.71 -13.40
C ASN A 100 6.32 14.18 -14.69
N PRO A 101 6.74 14.68 -15.87
CA PRO A 101 6.23 14.22 -17.16
C PRO A 101 6.50 12.74 -17.46
N THR A 102 7.58 12.15 -16.93
CA THR A 102 7.88 10.72 -17.10
C THR A 102 6.79 9.84 -16.47
N GLU A 103 6.26 10.24 -15.32
CA GLU A 103 5.14 9.54 -14.69
C GLU A 103 3.85 9.64 -15.51
N VAL A 104 3.64 10.75 -16.21
CA VAL A 104 2.52 10.86 -17.17
C VAL A 104 2.66 9.81 -18.26
N LEU A 105 3.84 9.63 -18.86
CA LEU A 105 4.08 8.63 -19.91
C LEU A 105 3.80 7.20 -19.41
N VAL A 106 4.25 6.86 -18.20
CA VAL A 106 4.00 5.54 -17.58
C VAL A 106 2.50 5.30 -17.40
N ASN A 107 1.75 6.30 -16.92
CA ASN A 107 0.32 6.16 -16.69
C ASN A 107 -0.49 6.25 -17.98
N LEU A 108 -0.07 7.04 -18.98
CA LEU A 108 -0.65 7.02 -20.31
C LEU A 108 -0.53 5.65 -20.98
N ALA A 109 0.61 4.95 -20.81
CA ALA A 109 0.78 3.60 -21.33
C ALA A 109 -0.27 2.62 -20.78
N ARG A 110 -0.76 2.84 -19.56
CA ARG A 110 -1.85 2.07 -18.94
C ARG A 110 -3.22 2.51 -19.44
N VAL A 111 -3.52 3.80 -19.37
CA VAL A 111 -4.84 4.36 -19.69
C VAL A 111 -5.15 4.28 -21.19
N VAL A 112 -4.21 4.66 -22.05
CA VAL A 112 -4.36 4.55 -23.51
C VAL A 112 -4.34 3.09 -23.95
N GLY A 113 -3.47 2.26 -23.37
CA GLY A 113 -3.46 0.82 -23.60
C GLY A 113 -4.80 0.16 -23.31
N THR A 114 -5.44 0.51 -22.17
CA THR A 114 -6.79 0.07 -21.81
C THR A 114 -7.84 0.58 -22.81
N SER A 115 -7.75 1.82 -23.27
CA SER A 115 -8.70 2.38 -24.24
C SER A 115 -8.61 1.71 -25.60
N ILE A 116 -7.41 1.38 -26.06
CA ILE A 116 -7.22 0.65 -27.33
C ILE A 116 -7.67 -0.81 -27.16
N ALA A 117 -7.42 -1.45 -26.00
CA ALA A 117 -7.98 -2.75 -25.71
C ALA A 117 -9.51 -2.74 -25.73
N PHE A 118 -10.16 -1.67 -25.21
CA PHE A 118 -11.61 -1.47 -25.33
C PHE A 118 -12.04 -1.42 -26.80
N VAL A 119 -11.37 -0.66 -27.66
CA VAL A 119 -11.66 -0.60 -29.10
C VAL A 119 -11.55 -1.97 -29.73
N ASN A 120 -10.47 -2.71 -29.48
CA ASN A 120 -10.25 -4.05 -30.02
C ASN A 120 -11.36 -5.03 -29.55
N VAL A 121 -11.61 -5.08 -28.24
CA VAL A 121 -12.64 -5.96 -27.66
C VAL A 121 -14.02 -5.65 -28.20
N PHE A 122 -14.39 -4.34 -28.30
CA PHE A 122 -15.67 -3.93 -28.87
C PHE A 122 -15.83 -4.40 -30.31
N VAL A 123 -14.80 -4.27 -31.15
CA VAL A 123 -14.82 -4.66 -32.57
C VAL A 123 -14.92 -6.19 -32.69
N LEU A 124 -14.13 -6.92 -31.93
CA LEU A 124 -14.10 -8.40 -31.94
C LEU A 124 -15.44 -8.99 -31.46
N LEU A 125 -16.04 -8.44 -30.40
CA LEU A 125 -17.32 -8.89 -29.83
C LEU A 125 -18.48 -8.85 -30.82
N GLN A 126 -18.48 -7.92 -31.76
CA GLN A 126 -19.57 -7.83 -32.76
C GLN A 126 -19.60 -9.04 -33.70
N LYS A 127 -18.48 -9.72 -33.85
CA LYS A 127 -18.31 -10.84 -34.78
C LYS A 127 -18.42 -12.21 -34.11
N ILE A 128 -18.60 -12.28 -32.79
CA ILE A 128 -18.70 -13.55 -32.05
C ILE A 128 -20.16 -13.93 -31.89
N PRO A 129 -20.60 -15.09 -32.41
CA PRO A 129 -21.91 -15.65 -32.11
C PRO A 129 -21.96 -16.11 -30.65
N ASN A 130 -23.12 -16.03 -30.00
CA ASN A 130 -23.28 -16.45 -28.59
C ASN A 130 -22.27 -15.79 -27.62
N LYS A 131 -21.81 -14.56 -27.92
CA LYS A 131 -20.81 -13.82 -27.18
C LYS A 131 -21.07 -13.75 -25.67
N PHE A 132 -22.32 -13.57 -25.24
CA PHE A 132 -22.68 -13.47 -23.81
C PHE A 132 -22.38 -14.76 -23.05
N LYS A 133 -22.71 -15.90 -23.64
CA LYS A 133 -22.42 -17.22 -23.03
C LYS A 133 -20.91 -17.49 -23.00
N LEU A 134 -20.21 -17.20 -24.10
CA LEU A 134 -18.75 -17.34 -24.17
C LEU A 134 -18.06 -16.53 -23.09
N ILE A 135 -18.39 -15.24 -23.00
CA ILE A 135 -17.80 -14.33 -21.99
C ILE A 135 -18.10 -14.82 -20.58
N ALA A 136 -19.35 -15.18 -20.31
CA ALA A 136 -19.73 -15.67 -19.00
C ALA A 136 -18.98 -16.97 -18.63
N MET A 137 -18.77 -17.89 -19.57
CA MET A 137 -17.99 -19.11 -19.33
C MET A 137 -16.51 -18.79 -19.02
N VAL A 138 -15.89 -17.91 -19.81
CA VAL A 138 -14.47 -17.57 -19.62
C VAL A 138 -14.27 -16.77 -18.33
N ALA A 139 -15.13 -15.78 -18.04
CA ALA A 139 -15.08 -15.02 -16.80
C ALA A 139 -15.32 -15.88 -15.55
N THR A 140 -16.24 -16.88 -15.67
CA THR A 140 -16.48 -17.86 -14.59
C THR A 140 -15.29 -18.80 -14.41
N GLY A 141 -14.64 -19.23 -15.50
CA GLY A 141 -13.40 -20.00 -15.45
C GLY A 141 -12.27 -19.21 -14.79
N ALA A 142 -12.11 -17.93 -15.15
CA ALA A 142 -11.16 -17.03 -14.49
C ALA A 142 -11.46 -16.86 -13.00
N LEU A 143 -12.73 -16.68 -12.63
CA LEU A 143 -13.16 -16.62 -11.23
C LEU A 143 -12.76 -17.88 -10.45
N LEU A 144 -12.97 -19.07 -11.02
CA LEU A 144 -12.60 -20.35 -10.39
C LEU A 144 -11.10 -20.44 -10.12
N VAL A 145 -10.27 -20.06 -11.10
CA VAL A 145 -8.81 -20.10 -10.95
C VAL A 145 -8.31 -19.03 -9.97
N GLU A 146 -8.84 -17.81 -10.03
CA GLU A 146 -8.49 -16.75 -9.07
C GLU A 146 -8.88 -17.14 -7.64
N MET A 147 -10.08 -17.70 -7.45
CA MET A 147 -10.50 -18.23 -6.16
C MET A 147 -9.52 -19.29 -5.63
N TYR A 148 -9.10 -20.23 -6.49
CA TYR A 148 -8.09 -21.22 -6.12
C TYR A 148 -6.77 -20.57 -5.72
N MET A 149 -6.27 -19.60 -6.50
CA MET A 149 -5.02 -18.88 -6.21
C MET A 149 -5.08 -18.06 -4.90
N VAL A 150 -6.28 -17.60 -4.52
CA VAL A 150 -6.48 -16.93 -3.22
C VAL A 150 -6.46 -17.94 -2.08
N LEU A 151 -7.04 -19.14 -2.27
CA LEU A 151 -7.13 -20.18 -1.23
C LEU A 151 -5.86 -21.02 -1.09
N ASP A 152 -5.03 -21.15 -2.11
CA ASP A 152 -3.84 -21.99 -2.11
C ASP A 152 -2.86 -21.68 -0.96
N PRO A 153 -2.50 -20.40 -0.66
CA PRO A 153 -1.69 -20.07 0.51
C PRO A 153 -2.32 -20.49 1.84
N LEU A 154 -3.65 -20.42 1.95
CA LEU A 154 -4.38 -20.86 3.14
C LEU A 154 -4.29 -22.38 3.31
N LEU A 155 -4.48 -23.14 2.23
CA LEU A 155 -4.34 -24.59 2.25
C LEU A 155 -2.93 -25.04 2.65
N GLY A 156 -1.91 -24.28 2.19
CA GLY A 156 -0.51 -24.48 2.61
C GLY A 156 -0.30 -24.29 4.11
N LEU A 157 -0.85 -23.22 4.69
CA LEU A 157 -0.78 -22.94 6.12
C LEU A 157 -1.51 -24.00 6.96
N LEU A 158 -2.69 -24.43 6.54
CA LEU A 158 -3.45 -25.47 7.23
C LEU A 158 -2.72 -26.81 7.26
N LYS A 159 -2.04 -27.18 6.17
CA LYS A 159 -1.20 -28.39 6.11
C LYS A 159 -0.01 -28.35 7.08
N GLN A 160 0.50 -27.16 7.39
CA GLN A 160 1.61 -26.94 8.32
C GLN A 160 1.15 -26.80 9.79
N GLY A 161 -0.14 -26.93 10.07
CA GLY A 161 -0.70 -26.75 11.42
C GLY A 161 -0.62 -25.32 11.93
N ALA A 162 -0.30 -24.35 11.09
CA ALA A 162 -0.23 -22.94 11.45
C ALA A 162 -1.63 -22.32 11.54
N ASN A 163 -1.87 -21.51 12.58
CA ASN A 163 -3.08 -20.69 12.65
C ASN A 163 -3.13 -19.74 11.44
N ALA A 164 -4.15 -19.92 10.61
CA ALA A 164 -4.31 -19.24 9.32
C ALA A 164 -4.75 -17.76 9.46
N SER A 165 -4.11 -16.99 10.35
CA SER A 165 -4.50 -15.60 10.66
C SER A 165 -3.91 -14.54 9.72
N ARG A 166 -3.23 -14.92 8.63
CA ARG A 166 -2.53 -13.98 7.74
C ARG A 166 -3.35 -13.68 6.50
N SER A 167 -4.38 -12.85 6.63
CA SER A 167 -5.17 -12.32 5.50
C SER A 167 -4.29 -11.66 4.42
N SER A 168 -3.13 -11.10 4.80
CA SER A 168 -2.16 -10.50 3.87
C SER A 168 -1.61 -11.45 2.81
N LEU A 169 -1.72 -12.78 3.00
CA LEU A 169 -1.33 -13.78 2.01
C LEU A 169 -2.41 -14.01 0.95
N LEU A 170 -3.67 -13.65 1.22
CA LEU A 170 -4.82 -13.92 0.35
C LEU A 170 -4.97 -12.89 -0.79
N LYS A 171 -3.88 -12.49 -1.40
CA LYS A 171 -3.83 -11.47 -2.46
C LYS A 171 -3.84 -12.00 -3.89
N GLY A 172 -3.76 -13.32 -4.06
CA GLY A 172 -3.67 -13.95 -5.39
C GLY A 172 -2.58 -13.30 -6.25
N THR A 173 -2.89 -13.07 -7.52
CA THR A 173 -1.99 -12.42 -8.50
C THR A 173 -2.13 -10.90 -8.55
N THR A 174 -2.97 -10.30 -7.71
CA THR A 174 -3.28 -8.86 -7.78
C THR A 174 -2.30 -7.99 -7.00
N GLY A 175 -1.46 -8.57 -6.15
CA GLY A 175 -0.54 -7.86 -5.27
C GLY A 175 -1.21 -7.13 -4.08
N ASN A 176 -2.55 -7.07 -4.04
CA ASN A 176 -3.30 -6.37 -3.00
C ASN A 176 -4.58 -7.15 -2.64
N ILE A 177 -4.82 -7.35 -1.34
CA ILE A 177 -5.95 -8.15 -0.83
C ILE A 177 -7.32 -7.54 -1.17
N ASN A 178 -7.47 -6.22 -1.11
CA ASN A 178 -8.74 -5.56 -1.43
C ASN A 178 -9.08 -5.70 -2.91
N ILE A 179 -8.07 -5.56 -3.78
CA ILE A 179 -8.23 -5.76 -5.23
C ILE A 179 -8.52 -7.24 -5.54
N ALA A 180 -7.88 -8.19 -4.85
CA ALA A 180 -8.19 -9.60 -5.00
C ALA A 180 -9.67 -9.89 -4.67
N ALA A 181 -10.16 -9.37 -3.55
CA ALA A 181 -11.56 -9.51 -3.17
C ALA A 181 -12.50 -8.93 -4.22
N LEU A 182 -12.27 -7.70 -4.68
CA LEU A 182 -13.14 -7.04 -5.66
C LEU A 182 -13.03 -7.67 -7.06
N SER A 183 -11.86 -8.23 -7.42
CA SER A 183 -11.71 -9.05 -8.63
C SER A 183 -12.60 -10.31 -8.63
N LEU A 184 -12.81 -10.92 -7.47
CA LEU A 184 -13.75 -12.02 -7.32
C LEU A 184 -15.21 -11.52 -7.43
N VAL A 185 -15.57 -10.43 -6.74
CA VAL A 185 -16.94 -9.89 -6.77
C VAL A 185 -17.36 -9.45 -8.15
N ILE A 186 -16.50 -8.77 -8.91
CA ILE A 186 -16.84 -8.22 -10.24
C ILE A 186 -17.12 -9.31 -11.27
N LYS A 187 -16.55 -10.53 -11.10
CA LYS A 187 -16.74 -11.68 -12.00
C LYS A 187 -17.90 -12.59 -11.56
N MET A 188 -18.28 -12.57 -10.29
CA MET A 188 -19.35 -13.41 -9.75
C MET A 188 -20.68 -13.27 -10.50
N PRO A 189 -21.12 -12.07 -11.00
CA PRO A 189 -22.32 -11.94 -11.81
C PRO A 189 -22.35 -12.86 -13.04
N PHE A 190 -21.21 -13.14 -13.68
CA PHE A 190 -21.15 -14.03 -14.83
C PHE A 190 -21.45 -15.50 -14.47
N ALA A 191 -20.95 -15.96 -13.31
CA ALA A 191 -21.30 -17.29 -12.79
C ALA A 191 -22.79 -17.39 -12.44
N LEU A 192 -23.35 -16.33 -11.83
CA LEU A 192 -24.78 -16.25 -11.52
C LEU A 192 -25.65 -16.22 -12.79
N TYR A 193 -25.21 -15.56 -13.86
CA TYR A 193 -25.86 -15.62 -15.16
C TYR A 193 -25.88 -17.04 -15.73
N LEU A 194 -24.76 -17.78 -15.72
CA LEU A 194 -24.70 -19.14 -16.17
C LEU A 194 -25.55 -20.09 -15.32
N MET A 195 -25.60 -19.89 -14.01
CA MET A 195 -26.45 -20.63 -13.09
C MET A 195 -27.94 -20.47 -13.47
N ASN A 196 -28.36 -19.28 -13.84
CA ASN A 196 -29.74 -19.03 -14.31
C ASN A 196 -30.04 -19.67 -15.66
N LEU A 197 -29.04 -19.80 -16.55
CA LEU A 197 -29.19 -20.45 -17.86
C LEU A 197 -29.09 -21.97 -17.80
N ALA A 198 -28.56 -22.53 -16.73
CA ALA A 198 -28.31 -23.96 -16.60
C ALA A 198 -29.62 -24.79 -16.64
N GLN A 199 -29.65 -25.79 -17.48
CA GLN A 199 -30.81 -26.71 -17.63
C GLN A 199 -30.72 -27.86 -16.63
N LYS A 200 -29.49 -28.37 -16.37
CA LYS A 200 -29.26 -29.55 -15.52
C LYS A 200 -29.02 -29.12 -14.07
N THR A 201 -29.60 -29.82 -13.12
CA THR A 201 -29.49 -29.55 -11.67
C THR A 201 -28.02 -29.54 -11.21
N TRP A 202 -27.22 -30.51 -11.66
CA TRP A 202 -25.80 -30.57 -11.27
C TRP A 202 -25.01 -29.32 -11.69
N GLN A 203 -25.33 -28.72 -12.86
CA GLN A 203 -24.71 -27.46 -13.30
C GLN A 203 -25.06 -26.30 -12.37
N ARG A 204 -26.34 -26.21 -11.95
CA ARG A 204 -26.77 -25.18 -10.97
C ARG A 204 -26.08 -25.38 -9.64
N MET A 205 -25.96 -26.61 -9.17
CA MET A 205 -25.23 -26.93 -7.94
C MET A 205 -23.75 -26.54 -8.06
N ALA A 206 -23.07 -26.85 -9.15
CA ALA A 206 -21.68 -26.51 -9.39
C ALA A 206 -21.44 -24.99 -9.36
N TYR A 207 -22.30 -24.21 -10.02
CA TYR A 207 -22.22 -22.74 -9.95
C TYR A 207 -22.56 -22.22 -8.54
N GLY A 208 -23.52 -22.82 -7.86
CA GLY A 208 -23.86 -22.49 -6.47
C GLY A 208 -22.68 -22.69 -5.51
N VAL A 209 -21.99 -23.83 -5.62
CA VAL A 209 -20.77 -24.11 -4.86
C VAL A 209 -19.67 -23.09 -5.17
N LEU A 210 -19.45 -22.78 -6.46
CA LEU A 210 -18.46 -21.77 -6.84
C LEU A 210 -18.78 -20.40 -6.21
N ILE A 211 -20.03 -19.95 -6.27
CA ILE A 211 -20.46 -18.68 -5.66
C ILE A 211 -20.28 -18.71 -4.14
N THR A 212 -20.66 -19.83 -3.48
CA THR A 212 -20.46 -20.02 -2.03
C THR A 212 -18.99 -19.91 -1.64
N LEU A 213 -18.10 -20.61 -2.34
CA LEU A 213 -16.67 -20.57 -2.09
C LEU A 213 -16.08 -19.19 -2.38
N THR A 214 -16.57 -18.50 -3.41
CA THR A 214 -16.17 -17.11 -3.70
C THR A 214 -16.53 -16.20 -2.55
N ILE A 215 -17.76 -16.25 -2.04
CA ILE A 215 -18.21 -15.44 -0.88
C ILE A 215 -17.43 -15.83 0.37
N PHE A 216 -17.14 -17.10 0.57
CA PHE A 216 -16.28 -17.56 1.67
C PHE A 216 -14.87 -16.94 1.60
N CYS A 217 -14.24 -16.89 0.42
CA CYS A 217 -12.97 -16.18 0.21
C CYS A 217 -13.07 -14.70 0.62
N LEU A 218 -14.18 -14.03 0.26
CA LEU A 218 -14.38 -12.61 0.62
C LEU A 218 -14.45 -12.42 2.14
N VAL A 219 -15.10 -13.33 2.85
CA VAL A 219 -15.16 -13.30 4.31
C VAL A 219 -13.78 -13.50 4.92
N LEU A 220 -12.98 -14.44 4.41
CA LEU A 220 -11.60 -14.67 4.86
C LEU A 220 -10.67 -13.47 4.60
N ILE A 221 -10.82 -12.80 3.45
CA ILE A 221 -10.05 -11.59 3.12
C ILE A 221 -10.47 -10.41 4.02
N ALA A 222 -11.74 -10.39 4.49
CA ALA A 222 -12.31 -9.37 5.36
C ALA A 222 -12.20 -7.93 4.82
N SER A 223 -12.34 -7.74 3.49
CA SER A 223 -12.29 -6.42 2.85
C SER A 223 -13.63 -5.69 2.93
N ARG A 224 -13.68 -4.54 3.60
CA ARG A 224 -14.90 -3.71 3.74
C ARG A 224 -15.48 -3.31 2.39
N ALA A 225 -14.64 -2.93 1.43
CA ALA A 225 -15.09 -2.52 0.09
C ALA A 225 -15.77 -3.67 -0.65
N SER A 226 -15.28 -4.91 -0.51
CA SER A 226 -15.90 -6.07 -1.15
C SER A 226 -17.26 -6.41 -0.54
N TYR A 227 -17.46 -6.18 0.77
CA TYR A 227 -18.77 -6.37 1.41
C TYR A 227 -19.80 -5.35 0.90
N VAL A 228 -19.40 -4.07 0.78
CA VAL A 228 -20.27 -3.04 0.19
C VAL A 228 -20.64 -3.39 -1.25
N ALA A 229 -19.68 -3.80 -2.07
CA ALA A 229 -19.91 -4.21 -3.45
C ALA A 229 -20.81 -5.46 -3.54
N LEU A 230 -20.61 -6.43 -2.67
CA LEU A 230 -21.42 -7.66 -2.61
C LEU A 230 -22.88 -7.36 -2.24
N VAL A 231 -23.11 -6.53 -1.22
CA VAL A 231 -24.45 -6.12 -0.80
C VAL A 231 -25.14 -5.31 -1.89
N LEU A 232 -24.45 -4.36 -2.52
CA LEU A 232 -24.99 -3.59 -3.64
C LEU A 232 -25.35 -4.50 -4.82
N SER A 233 -24.49 -5.47 -5.16
CA SER A 233 -24.78 -6.47 -6.19
C SER A 233 -26.01 -7.30 -5.85
N LEU A 234 -26.19 -7.70 -4.58
CA LEU A 234 -27.38 -8.41 -4.12
C LEU A 234 -28.64 -7.54 -4.27
N ILE A 235 -28.59 -6.29 -3.85
CA ILE A 235 -29.71 -5.35 -3.97
C ILE A 235 -30.12 -5.19 -5.45
N LEU A 236 -29.16 -4.97 -6.34
CA LEU A 236 -29.42 -4.83 -7.76
C LEU A 236 -30.02 -6.11 -8.36
N TYR A 237 -29.52 -7.28 -7.96
CA TYR A 237 -30.04 -8.56 -8.41
C TYR A 237 -31.47 -8.79 -7.95
N VAL A 238 -31.77 -8.54 -6.67
CA VAL A 238 -33.11 -8.66 -6.10
C VAL A 238 -34.08 -7.68 -6.77
N ALA A 239 -33.65 -6.41 -6.92
CA ALA A 239 -34.47 -5.38 -7.59
C ALA A 239 -34.79 -5.79 -9.04
N PHE A 240 -33.84 -6.36 -9.77
CA PHE A 240 -34.06 -6.87 -11.11
C PHE A 240 -35.02 -8.07 -11.13
N CYS A 241 -34.88 -9.01 -10.21
CA CYS A 241 -35.83 -10.14 -10.08
C CYS A 241 -37.25 -9.65 -9.78
N LEU A 242 -37.39 -8.67 -8.87
CA LEU A 242 -38.69 -8.05 -8.55
C LEU A 242 -39.29 -7.35 -9.76
N TYR A 243 -38.50 -6.56 -10.50
CA TYR A 243 -38.95 -5.90 -11.73
C TYR A 243 -39.53 -6.89 -12.75
N ASN A 244 -38.81 -8.00 -13.00
CA ASN A 244 -39.28 -9.03 -13.91
C ASN A 244 -40.54 -9.77 -13.38
N TYR A 245 -40.65 -9.90 -12.07
CA TYR A 245 -41.84 -10.47 -11.43
C TYR A 245 -43.08 -9.62 -11.71
N PHE A 246 -43.04 -8.33 -11.38
CA PHE A 246 -44.16 -7.43 -11.59
C PHE A 246 -44.58 -7.36 -13.05
N LYS A 247 -43.59 -7.42 -13.97
CA LYS A 247 -43.84 -7.41 -15.41
C LYS A 247 -44.45 -8.71 -15.93
N ALA A 248 -44.09 -9.87 -15.38
CA ALA A 248 -44.51 -11.19 -15.87
C ALA A 248 -45.78 -11.75 -15.19
N GLY A 249 -46.20 -11.21 -14.05
CA GLY A 249 -47.40 -11.64 -13.31
C GLY A 249 -47.35 -13.09 -12.77
N LYS A 250 -46.17 -13.70 -12.62
CA LYS A 250 -46.02 -15.14 -12.22
C LYS A 250 -45.19 -15.30 -10.94
N PRO A 251 -45.82 -15.33 -9.75
CA PRO A 251 -45.11 -15.29 -8.46
C PRO A 251 -44.12 -16.43 -8.19
N LYS A 252 -44.45 -17.66 -8.59
CA LYS A 252 -43.62 -18.85 -8.29
C LYS A 252 -42.24 -18.84 -9.01
N ARG A 253 -42.05 -18.04 -10.05
CA ARG A 253 -40.77 -17.94 -10.81
C ARG A 253 -39.79 -16.96 -10.23
N LEU A 254 -40.17 -16.16 -9.25
CA LEU A 254 -39.31 -15.15 -8.65
C LEU A 254 -38.37 -15.69 -7.59
N LEU A 255 -38.84 -16.59 -6.74
CA LEU A 255 -38.08 -17.07 -5.58
C LEU A 255 -36.81 -17.82 -5.98
N ILE A 256 -36.88 -18.64 -7.02
CA ILE A 256 -35.74 -19.49 -7.45
C ILE A 256 -34.50 -18.68 -7.83
N PRO A 257 -34.58 -17.64 -8.69
CA PRO A 257 -33.40 -16.80 -8.98
C PRO A 257 -32.84 -16.10 -7.74
N ILE A 258 -33.68 -15.59 -6.85
CA ILE A 258 -33.22 -14.93 -5.61
C ILE A 258 -32.48 -15.92 -4.72
N LEU A 259 -32.97 -17.14 -4.58
CA LEU A 259 -32.31 -18.20 -3.82
C LEU A 259 -30.93 -18.59 -4.41
N TYR A 260 -30.70 -18.41 -5.72
CA TYR A 260 -29.40 -18.65 -6.34
C TYR A 260 -28.27 -17.74 -5.82
N PHE A 261 -28.62 -16.60 -5.24
CA PHE A 261 -27.65 -15.72 -4.59
C PHE A 261 -27.73 -15.83 -3.06
N VAL A 262 -28.93 -15.80 -2.51
CA VAL A 262 -29.13 -15.76 -1.05
C VAL A 262 -28.65 -17.06 -0.36
N VAL A 263 -28.91 -18.22 -0.95
CA VAL A 263 -28.47 -19.49 -0.35
C VAL A 263 -26.95 -19.61 -0.29
N PRO A 264 -26.19 -19.39 -1.39
CA PRO A 264 -24.73 -19.33 -1.33
C PRO A 264 -24.19 -18.31 -0.31
N PHE A 265 -24.82 -17.13 -0.20
CA PHE A 265 -24.44 -16.12 0.77
C PHE A 265 -24.62 -16.60 2.21
N VAL A 266 -25.80 -17.11 2.56
CA VAL A 266 -26.10 -17.59 3.92
C VAL A 266 -25.20 -18.78 4.29
N VAL A 267 -24.98 -19.70 3.35
CA VAL A 267 -24.13 -20.87 3.58
C VAL A 267 -22.67 -20.43 3.79
N ALA A 268 -22.14 -19.52 2.98
CA ALA A 268 -20.77 -19.04 3.11
C ALA A 268 -20.53 -18.31 4.44
N VAL A 269 -21.44 -17.41 4.82
CA VAL A 269 -21.38 -16.70 6.11
C VAL A 269 -21.53 -17.70 7.25
N GLY A 270 -22.49 -18.62 7.19
CA GLY A 270 -22.70 -19.64 8.21
C GLY A 270 -21.46 -20.53 8.43
N ILE A 271 -20.82 -21.00 7.35
CA ILE A 271 -19.56 -21.77 7.43
C ILE A 271 -18.46 -20.92 8.10
N SER A 272 -18.35 -19.63 7.77
CA SER A 272 -17.36 -18.76 8.35
C SER A 272 -17.57 -18.53 9.85
N GLU A 273 -18.81 -18.31 10.30
CA GLU A 273 -19.13 -18.08 11.71
C GLU A 273 -18.96 -19.36 12.55
N LEU A 274 -19.25 -20.52 11.99
CA LEU A 274 -19.13 -21.83 12.66
C LEU A 274 -17.72 -22.42 12.59
N SER A 275 -16.90 -22.01 11.62
CA SER A 275 -15.57 -22.57 11.45
C SER A 275 -14.56 -21.97 12.43
N THR A 276 -13.62 -22.79 12.86
CA THR A 276 -12.46 -22.32 13.63
C THR A 276 -11.34 -21.75 12.75
N ILE A 277 -11.52 -21.81 11.43
CA ILE A 277 -10.57 -21.32 10.44
C ILE A 277 -10.56 -19.79 10.53
N GLY A 278 -9.44 -19.25 10.97
CA GLY A 278 -9.27 -17.81 11.10
C GLY A 278 -9.84 -17.19 12.38
N LYS A 279 -9.94 -17.92 13.50
CA LYS A 279 -10.40 -17.39 14.80
C LYS A 279 -9.68 -16.11 15.28
N ASN A 280 -8.54 -15.77 14.70
CA ASN A 280 -7.86 -14.51 14.90
C ASN A 280 -8.27 -13.42 13.87
N ASN A 281 -9.15 -13.75 12.91
CA ASN A 281 -9.77 -12.79 12.01
C ASN A 281 -11.16 -12.46 12.54
N THR A 282 -11.53 -11.19 12.48
CA THR A 282 -12.88 -10.73 12.82
C THR A 282 -13.91 -11.47 11.97
N THR A 283 -15.01 -11.92 12.59
CA THR A 283 -16.13 -12.57 11.89
C THR A 283 -16.75 -11.63 10.83
N PHE A 284 -17.61 -12.16 9.94
CA PHE A 284 -18.31 -11.33 8.97
C PHE A 284 -19.10 -10.20 9.65
N PHE A 285 -19.81 -10.52 10.73
CA PHE A 285 -20.63 -9.53 11.46
C PHE A 285 -19.78 -8.51 12.21
N GLU A 286 -18.72 -8.94 12.91
CA GLU A 286 -17.78 -8.03 13.58
C GLU A 286 -17.12 -7.09 12.58
N ARG A 287 -16.66 -7.61 11.43
CA ARG A 287 -16.03 -6.80 10.40
C ARG A 287 -17.00 -5.83 9.75
N SER A 288 -18.24 -6.25 9.55
CA SER A 288 -19.32 -5.37 9.05
C SER A 288 -19.65 -4.25 10.04
N ALA A 289 -19.68 -4.54 11.35
CA ALA A 289 -19.87 -3.53 12.38
C ALA A 289 -18.77 -2.45 12.37
N THR A 290 -17.51 -2.80 12.05
CA THR A 290 -16.42 -1.82 11.94
C THR A 290 -16.58 -0.86 10.75
N ILE A 291 -17.49 -1.12 9.79
CA ILE A 291 -17.82 -0.16 8.73
C ILE A 291 -18.52 1.07 9.30
N VAL A 292 -19.34 0.88 10.33
CA VAL A 292 -20.09 1.97 11.00
C VAL A 292 -19.18 2.75 11.97
N GLN A 293 -18.15 2.08 12.53
CA GLN A 293 -17.19 2.68 13.49
C GLN A 293 -15.97 3.32 12.76
N ALA A 294 -16.16 3.76 11.54
CA ALA A 294 -15.11 4.20 10.64
C ALA A 294 -14.20 5.34 11.16
N THR A 295 -14.72 6.19 12.06
CA THR A 295 -14.03 7.38 12.58
C THR A 295 -12.87 7.06 13.53
N THR A 296 -12.82 5.87 14.12
CA THR A 296 -11.77 5.44 15.07
C THR A 296 -10.70 4.56 14.43
N ASP A 297 -10.88 4.16 13.16
CA ASP A 297 -9.94 3.28 12.43
C ASP A 297 -8.88 4.11 11.71
N GLY A 298 -7.61 3.95 12.10
CA GLY A 298 -6.48 4.69 11.52
C GLY A 298 -6.34 4.55 9.99
N SER A 299 -6.76 3.41 9.40
CA SER A 299 -6.75 3.21 7.95
C SER A 299 -7.80 4.07 7.23
N ILE A 300 -8.96 4.28 7.85
CA ILE A 300 -10.02 5.12 7.28
C ILE A 300 -9.68 6.59 7.49
N ALA A 301 -9.19 6.97 8.67
CA ALA A 301 -8.73 8.32 8.95
C ALA A 301 -7.63 8.76 7.95
N GLY A 302 -6.67 7.88 7.66
CA GLY A 302 -5.65 8.13 6.63
C GLY A 302 -6.24 8.37 5.24
N ARG A 303 -7.23 7.56 4.81
CA ARG A 303 -7.89 7.75 3.50
C ARG A 303 -8.68 9.06 3.44
N LEU A 304 -9.43 9.39 4.49
CA LEU A 304 -10.18 10.65 4.57
C LEU A 304 -9.23 11.85 4.46
N ARG A 305 -8.05 11.78 5.12
CA ARG A 305 -7.01 12.80 4.98
C ARG A 305 -6.55 12.93 3.52
N PHE A 306 -6.26 11.81 2.82
CA PHE A 306 -5.89 11.85 1.40
C PHE A 306 -6.99 12.46 0.53
N TYR A 307 -8.27 12.19 0.83
CA TYR A 307 -9.38 12.79 0.10
C TYR A 307 -9.45 14.31 0.34
N MET A 308 -9.25 14.77 1.58
CA MET A 308 -9.21 16.20 1.89
C MET A 308 -8.05 16.90 1.18
N VAL A 309 -6.85 16.33 1.23
CA VAL A 309 -5.67 16.81 0.49
C VAL A 309 -5.97 16.90 -1.02
N GLY A 310 -6.60 15.89 -1.60
CA GLY A 310 -6.97 15.90 -3.01
C GLY A 310 -7.98 16.97 -3.36
N VAL A 311 -9.01 17.13 -2.53
CA VAL A 311 -10.04 18.17 -2.72
C VAL A 311 -9.43 19.57 -2.57
N GLU A 312 -8.58 19.80 -1.59
CA GLU A 312 -7.86 21.06 -1.40
C GLU A 312 -7.03 21.40 -2.65
N HIS A 313 -6.29 20.43 -3.19
CA HIS A 313 -5.53 20.64 -4.42
C HIS A 313 -6.43 20.98 -5.62
N ILE A 314 -7.57 20.30 -5.76
CA ILE A 314 -8.55 20.58 -6.83
C ILE A 314 -9.11 22.01 -6.71
N LEU A 315 -9.41 22.47 -5.50
CA LEU A 315 -9.92 23.81 -5.26
C LEU A 315 -8.88 24.90 -5.58
N ASN A 316 -7.60 24.62 -5.27
CA ASN A 316 -6.49 25.53 -5.56
C ASN A 316 -6.08 25.49 -7.04
N ASN A 317 -6.31 24.37 -7.75
CA ASN A 317 -5.91 24.13 -9.14
C ASN A 317 -7.10 23.53 -9.96
N PRO A 318 -8.21 24.27 -10.16
CA PRO A 318 -9.46 23.67 -10.65
C PRO A 318 -9.43 23.24 -12.12
N VAL A 319 -8.59 23.84 -12.94
CA VAL A 319 -8.55 23.57 -14.40
C VAL A 319 -7.52 22.49 -14.73
N VAL A 320 -6.29 22.65 -14.23
CA VAL A 320 -5.20 21.70 -14.43
C VAL A 320 -4.76 21.19 -13.07
N GLY A 321 -4.55 19.88 -12.95
CA GLY A 321 -4.07 19.27 -11.70
C GLY A 321 -2.57 19.08 -11.71
N ALA A 322 -2.11 18.09 -10.92
CA ALA A 322 -0.70 17.76 -10.76
C ALA A 322 -0.09 17.04 -11.99
N GLY A 323 -0.91 16.61 -12.95
CA GLY A 323 -0.56 15.72 -14.05
C GLY A 323 -0.91 14.26 -13.76
N LEU A 324 -1.26 13.49 -14.80
CA LEU A 324 -1.67 12.09 -14.68
C LEU A 324 -0.57 11.26 -13.98
N GLY A 325 -0.91 10.55 -12.91
CA GLY A 325 0.00 9.71 -12.13
C GLY A 325 0.89 10.47 -11.15
N ASN A 326 0.71 11.78 -10.96
CA ASN A 326 1.54 12.62 -10.10
C ASN A 326 0.96 12.85 -8.69
N TRP A 327 -0.17 12.24 -8.34
CA TRP A 327 -0.72 12.28 -6.98
C TRP A 327 0.34 12.02 -5.90
N LYS A 328 1.13 10.94 -6.06
CA LYS A 328 2.16 10.50 -5.12
C LYS A 328 3.30 11.51 -4.88
N LEU A 329 3.52 12.45 -5.80
CA LEU A 329 4.47 13.54 -5.65
C LEU A 329 3.80 14.74 -4.99
N MET A 330 2.63 15.14 -5.52
CA MET A 330 1.86 16.27 -5.03
C MET A 330 1.43 16.07 -3.56
N SER A 331 1.06 14.85 -3.17
CA SER A 331 0.63 14.54 -1.81
C SER A 331 1.67 14.92 -0.74
N ILE A 332 2.97 14.89 -1.07
CA ILE A 332 4.04 15.26 -0.14
C ILE A 332 3.89 16.71 0.33
N LEU A 333 3.50 17.64 -0.56
CA LEU A 333 3.33 19.05 -0.22
C LEU A 333 2.28 19.29 0.88
N TYR A 334 1.19 18.55 0.83
CA TYR A 334 0.04 18.75 1.70
C TYR A 334 0.04 17.82 2.93
N ASP A 335 0.75 16.69 2.87
CA ASP A 335 0.72 15.64 3.89
C ASP A 335 2.04 15.49 4.65
N LYS A 336 2.98 16.43 4.46
CA LYS A 336 4.35 16.35 5.00
C LYS A 336 4.44 16.19 6.51
N GLU A 337 3.42 16.64 7.26
CA GLU A 337 3.38 16.50 8.72
C GLU A 337 3.14 15.05 9.18
N PHE A 338 2.55 14.22 8.32
CA PHE A 338 2.24 12.81 8.60
C PHE A 338 3.20 11.82 7.96
N ILE A 339 4.15 12.32 7.15
CA ILE A 339 5.17 11.51 6.50
C ILE A 339 6.40 11.46 7.42
N ASN A 340 6.79 10.25 7.85
CA ASN A 340 7.91 10.04 8.78
C ASN A 340 9.15 9.42 8.10
N GLY A 341 9.14 9.23 6.78
CA GLY A 341 10.23 8.63 6.01
C GLY A 341 10.03 8.79 4.52
N TYR A 342 10.81 8.07 3.71
CA TYR A 342 10.76 8.17 2.26
C TYR A 342 9.62 7.36 1.61
N VAL A 343 8.75 6.73 2.38
CA VAL A 343 7.59 6.01 1.87
C VAL A 343 6.37 6.92 1.95
N VAL A 344 5.85 7.29 0.80
CA VAL A 344 4.68 8.17 0.66
C VAL A 344 3.46 7.41 0.12
N PRO A 345 2.23 7.91 0.32
CA PRO A 345 1.03 7.29 -0.23
C PRO A 345 1.07 7.24 -1.76
N TYR A 346 1.20 6.02 -2.33
CA TYR A 346 1.32 5.83 -3.78
C TYR A 346 -0.01 6.05 -4.52
N HIS A 347 -1.14 5.73 -3.87
CA HIS A 347 -2.51 5.91 -4.37
C HIS A 347 -3.39 6.59 -3.32
N MET A 348 -4.34 7.39 -3.78
CA MET A 348 -5.32 8.08 -2.93
C MET A 348 -6.38 7.13 -2.33
N HIS A 349 -6.55 5.93 -2.89
CA HIS A 349 -7.65 5.02 -2.60
C HIS A 349 -9.05 5.54 -2.97
N ASN A 350 -9.12 6.41 -3.98
CA ASN A 350 -10.34 6.87 -4.63
C ASN A 350 -9.97 7.39 -6.02
N ASP A 351 -10.23 6.59 -7.06
CA ASP A 351 -9.88 6.93 -8.44
C ASP A 351 -10.58 8.21 -8.92
N PHE A 352 -11.80 8.48 -8.45
CA PHE A 352 -12.56 9.68 -8.88
C PHE A 352 -11.88 10.96 -8.41
N ILE A 353 -11.56 11.04 -7.09
CA ILE A 353 -10.88 12.21 -6.53
C ILE A 353 -9.45 12.27 -7.07
N GLN A 354 -8.75 11.14 -7.19
CA GLN A 354 -7.38 11.11 -7.72
C GLN A 354 -7.33 11.66 -9.14
N ILE A 355 -8.24 11.27 -10.02
CA ILE A 355 -8.33 11.83 -11.38
C ILE A 355 -8.60 13.35 -11.35
N GLY A 356 -9.45 13.81 -10.45
CA GLY A 356 -9.67 15.24 -10.25
C GLY A 356 -8.42 15.98 -9.78
N THR A 357 -7.67 15.40 -8.87
CA THR A 357 -6.41 15.96 -8.37
C THR A 357 -5.32 16.01 -9.46
N GLU A 358 -5.27 15.00 -10.32
CA GLU A 358 -4.26 14.88 -11.37
C GLU A 358 -4.63 15.67 -12.64
N LEU A 359 -5.91 15.75 -13.00
CA LEU A 359 -6.39 16.31 -14.27
C LEU A 359 -7.37 17.49 -14.11
N GLY A 360 -7.57 17.97 -12.90
CA GLY A 360 -8.52 19.06 -12.61
C GLY A 360 -9.99 18.63 -12.75
N ILE A 361 -10.89 19.61 -12.56
CA ILE A 361 -12.35 19.41 -12.71
C ILE A 361 -12.74 18.90 -14.10
N PRO A 362 -12.16 19.37 -15.23
CA PRO A 362 -12.48 18.80 -16.52
C PRO A 362 -12.22 17.30 -16.63
N GLY A 363 -11.05 16.83 -16.14
CA GLY A 363 -10.72 15.39 -16.11
C GLY A 363 -11.69 14.61 -15.23
N PHE A 364 -12.01 15.12 -14.04
CA PHE A 364 -12.98 14.53 -13.11
C PHE A 364 -14.37 14.38 -13.77
N LEU A 365 -14.89 15.45 -14.38
CA LEU A 365 -16.20 15.41 -15.01
C LEU A 365 -16.27 14.48 -16.22
N MET A 366 -15.21 14.43 -17.04
CA MET A 366 -15.13 13.48 -18.14
C MET A 366 -15.10 12.03 -17.64
N TYR A 367 -14.29 11.73 -16.62
CA TYR A 367 -14.21 10.39 -16.04
C TYR A 367 -15.54 9.97 -15.41
N LEU A 368 -16.16 10.82 -14.58
CA LEU A 368 -17.48 10.58 -14.01
C LEU A 368 -18.57 10.44 -15.09
N GLY A 369 -18.48 11.23 -16.14
CA GLY A 369 -19.38 11.20 -17.29
C GLY A 369 -19.38 9.86 -18.04
N LEU A 370 -18.25 9.15 -18.07
CA LEU A 370 -18.19 7.79 -18.65
C LEU A 370 -19.13 6.85 -17.92
N PHE A 371 -19.13 6.86 -16.59
CA PHE A 371 -20.03 6.03 -15.78
C PHE A 371 -21.48 6.47 -15.94
N GLY A 372 -21.74 7.78 -15.93
CA GLY A 372 -23.08 8.34 -16.17
C GLY A 372 -23.67 7.89 -17.52
N LEU A 373 -22.86 7.89 -18.59
CA LEU A 373 -23.30 7.38 -19.90
C LEU A 373 -23.57 5.88 -19.90
N LEU A 374 -22.72 5.06 -19.23
CA LEU A 374 -22.97 3.63 -19.14
C LEU A 374 -24.26 3.32 -18.37
N ILE A 375 -24.54 4.01 -17.28
CA ILE A 375 -25.80 3.90 -16.53
C ILE A 375 -26.99 4.30 -17.41
N ALA A 376 -26.88 5.43 -18.11
CA ALA A 376 -27.93 5.88 -19.04
C ALA A 376 -28.19 4.84 -20.15
N TYR A 377 -27.13 4.21 -20.68
CA TYR A 377 -27.26 3.14 -21.68
C TYR A 377 -27.92 1.89 -21.10
N ILE A 378 -27.60 1.48 -19.89
CA ILE A 378 -28.26 0.35 -19.18
C ILE A 378 -29.77 0.65 -19.07
N VAL A 379 -30.14 1.85 -18.62
CA VAL A 379 -31.55 2.26 -18.50
C VAL A 379 -32.25 2.25 -19.87
N TYR A 380 -31.58 2.75 -20.91
CA TYR A 380 -32.13 2.73 -22.29
C TYR A 380 -32.37 1.31 -22.81
N ILE A 381 -31.39 0.40 -22.59
CA ILE A 381 -31.48 -1.01 -22.97
C ILE A 381 -32.64 -1.70 -22.22
N ALA A 382 -32.78 -1.47 -20.92
CA ALA A 382 -33.86 -2.04 -20.12
C ALA A 382 -35.25 -1.63 -20.62
N LYS A 383 -35.42 -0.39 -21.14
CA LYS A 383 -36.66 0.15 -21.70
C LYS A 383 -36.85 -0.19 -23.19
N SER A 384 -35.86 -0.78 -23.87
CA SER A 384 -35.91 -1.08 -25.30
C SER A 384 -36.79 -2.27 -25.62
N LYS A 385 -37.00 -2.54 -26.92
CA LYS A 385 -37.75 -3.71 -27.43
C LYS A 385 -36.86 -4.94 -27.63
N LEU A 386 -35.61 -4.94 -27.15
CA LEU A 386 -34.73 -6.10 -27.23
C LEU A 386 -35.33 -7.35 -26.54
N PRO A 387 -34.97 -8.56 -27.00
CA PRO A 387 -35.41 -9.81 -26.37
C PRO A 387 -35.09 -9.84 -24.87
N GLU A 388 -36.02 -10.38 -24.08
CA GLU A 388 -35.89 -10.41 -22.61
C GLU A 388 -34.60 -11.14 -22.13
N ASN A 389 -34.16 -12.18 -22.83
CA ASN A 389 -32.90 -12.87 -22.54
C ASN A 389 -31.67 -11.93 -22.67
N THR A 390 -31.70 -11.00 -23.62
CA THR A 390 -30.64 -9.99 -23.77
C THR A 390 -30.69 -8.96 -22.65
N LYS A 391 -31.87 -8.49 -22.30
CA LYS A 391 -32.08 -7.57 -21.16
C LYS A 391 -31.68 -8.22 -19.83
N PHE A 392 -31.92 -9.55 -19.71
CA PHE A 392 -31.50 -10.32 -18.57
C PHE A 392 -29.98 -10.24 -18.35
N PHE A 393 -29.18 -10.35 -19.41
CA PHE A 393 -27.72 -10.23 -19.33
C PHE A 393 -27.27 -8.84 -18.85
N VAL A 394 -27.99 -7.78 -19.21
CA VAL A 394 -27.65 -6.40 -18.81
C VAL A 394 -27.70 -6.20 -17.30
N ALA A 395 -28.56 -6.90 -16.57
CA ALA A 395 -28.60 -6.82 -15.12
C ALA A 395 -27.27 -7.29 -14.49
N PHE A 396 -26.65 -8.32 -15.03
CA PHE A 396 -25.36 -8.82 -14.56
C PHE A 396 -24.22 -7.84 -14.92
N LEU A 397 -24.29 -7.18 -16.07
CA LEU A 397 -23.37 -6.09 -16.40
C LEU A 397 -23.52 -4.89 -15.45
N ALA A 398 -24.75 -4.58 -15.02
CA ALA A 398 -25.00 -3.52 -14.03
C ALA A 398 -24.39 -3.86 -12.67
N MET A 399 -24.47 -5.14 -12.25
CA MET A 399 -23.81 -5.61 -11.02
C MET A 399 -22.27 -5.48 -11.12
N SER A 400 -21.67 -5.89 -12.23
CA SER A 400 -20.22 -5.74 -12.45
C SER A 400 -19.81 -4.27 -12.52
N LEU A 401 -20.60 -3.40 -13.18
CA LEU A 401 -20.35 -1.97 -13.22
C LEU A 401 -20.40 -1.34 -11.84
N SER A 402 -21.41 -1.67 -11.03
CA SER A 402 -21.54 -1.16 -9.66
C SER A 402 -20.38 -1.61 -8.77
N THR A 403 -19.90 -2.85 -8.93
CA THR A 403 -18.72 -3.35 -8.23
C THR A 403 -17.48 -2.53 -8.59
N TYR A 404 -17.27 -2.23 -9.88
CA TYR A 404 -16.15 -1.40 -10.31
C TYR A 404 -16.25 0.03 -9.74
N MET A 405 -17.46 0.62 -9.71
CA MET A 405 -17.68 1.95 -9.12
C MET A 405 -17.36 1.98 -7.63
N VAL A 406 -17.77 0.96 -6.88
CA VAL A 406 -17.43 0.83 -5.45
C VAL A 406 -15.91 0.69 -5.29
N ASP A 407 -15.26 -0.12 -6.13
CA ASP A 407 -13.80 -0.27 -6.11
C ASP A 407 -13.11 1.06 -6.40
N GLY A 408 -13.53 1.78 -7.43
CA GLY A 408 -12.98 3.10 -7.78
C GLY A 408 -13.20 4.16 -6.70
N ALA A 409 -14.26 4.06 -5.90
CA ALA A 409 -14.52 4.97 -4.80
C ALA A 409 -13.73 4.65 -3.51
N LEU A 410 -13.27 3.40 -3.33
CA LEU A 410 -12.66 2.93 -2.07
C LEU A 410 -11.23 2.38 -2.22
N ASN A 411 -10.76 2.19 -3.46
CA ASN A 411 -9.43 1.68 -3.80
C ASN A 411 -8.90 2.38 -5.07
N PHE A 412 -8.14 1.63 -5.92
CA PHE A 412 -7.47 2.16 -7.11
C PHE A 412 -7.48 1.16 -8.29
N PRO A 413 -8.67 0.71 -8.77
CA PRO A 413 -8.77 -0.26 -9.87
C PRO A 413 -8.19 0.25 -11.20
N ILE A 414 -8.10 1.55 -11.41
CA ILE A 414 -7.48 2.14 -12.61
C ILE A 414 -6.01 1.71 -12.77
N ALA A 415 -5.31 1.47 -11.67
CA ALA A 415 -3.93 1.02 -11.66
C ALA A 415 -3.77 -0.52 -11.71
N ARG A 416 -4.86 -1.29 -11.82
CA ARG A 416 -4.84 -2.77 -11.72
C ARG A 416 -5.31 -3.44 -13.01
N PRO A 417 -4.41 -4.10 -13.79
CA PRO A 417 -4.72 -4.66 -15.10
C PRO A 417 -5.90 -5.62 -15.09
N ILE A 418 -5.99 -6.47 -14.07
CA ILE A 418 -7.08 -7.43 -13.91
C ILE A 418 -8.45 -6.76 -13.77
N MET A 419 -8.52 -5.63 -13.07
CA MET A 419 -9.75 -4.84 -12.94
C MET A 419 -10.05 -4.06 -14.22
N GLN A 420 -9.00 -3.52 -14.86
CA GLN A 420 -9.12 -2.82 -16.15
C GLN A 420 -9.65 -3.75 -17.25
N MET A 421 -9.25 -5.02 -17.23
CA MET A 421 -9.77 -6.00 -18.21
C MET A 421 -11.28 -6.22 -18.07
N VAL A 422 -11.79 -6.39 -16.86
CA VAL A 422 -13.23 -6.55 -16.65
C VAL A 422 -13.97 -5.24 -16.94
N TRP A 423 -13.38 -4.11 -16.56
CA TRP A 423 -13.91 -2.77 -16.86
C TRP A 423 -14.11 -2.56 -18.36
N LEU A 424 -13.06 -2.77 -19.19
CA LEU A 424 -13.17 -2.58 -20.65
C LEU A 424 -14.16 -3.56 -21.29
N LEU A 425 -14.29 -4.77 -20.77
CA LEU A 425 -15.25 -5.78 -21.24
C LEU A 425 -16.70 -5.34 -20.94
N VAL A 426 -16.97 -4.87 -19.72
CA VAL A 426 -18.29 -4.38 -19.31
C VAL A 426 -18.67 -3.14 -20.14
N MET A 427 -17.75 -2.18 -20.33
CA MET A 427 -17.94 -1.03 -21.20
C MET A 427 -18.32 -1.46 -22.62
N ALA A 428 -17.52 -2.35 -23.23
CA ALA A 428 -17.71 -2.80 -24.60
C ALA A 428 -19.07 -3.49 -24.79
N LEU A 429 -19.49 -4.31 -23.83
CA LEU A 429 -20.77 -5.00 -23.84
C LEU A 429 -21.96 -4.04 -23.69
N ILE A 430 -21.89 -3.08 -22.77
CA ILE A 430 -22.97 -2.10 -22.56
C ILE A 430 -23.11 -1.22 -23.80
N VAL A 431 -21.99 -0.72 -24.35
CA VAL A 431 -22.00 0.13 -25.55
C VAL A 431 -22.55 -0.65 -26.76
N LEU A 432 -22.14 -1.91 -26.92
CA LEU A 432 -22.65 -2.79 -27.99
C LEU A 432 -24.15 -3.01 -27.86
N LEU A 433 -24.63 -3.39 -26.68
CA LEU A 433 -26.05 -3.63 -26.43
C LEU A 433 -26.90 -2.38 -26.58
N PHE A 434 -26.35 -1.20 -26.23
CA PHE A 434 -27.01 0.07 -26.50
C PHE A 434 -27.20 0.32 -28.01
N LEU A 435 -26.18 0.02 -28.81
CA LEU A 435 -26.28 0.12 -30.27
C LEU A 435 -27.27 -0.88 -30.85
N ASP A 436 -27.25 -2.13 -30.36
CA ASP A 436 -28.21 -3.16 -30.74
C ASP A 436 -29.66 -2.71 -30.41
N ALA A 437 -29.88 -2.14 -29.21
CA ALA A 437 -31.16 -1.62 -28.78
C ALA A 437 -31.64 -0.46 -29.66
N LYS A 438 -30.71 0.44 -30.04
CA LYS A 438 -31.00 1.58 -30.90
C LYS A 438 -31.32 1.15 -32.36
N ALA A 439 -30.60 0.17 -32.88
CA ALA A 439 -30.84 -0.41 -34.20
C ALA A 439 -32.19 -1.14 -34.26
N PHE A 440 -32.51 -1.94 -33.21
CA PHE A 440 -33.80 -2.64 -33.14
C PHE A 440 -35.01 -1.73 -33.07
N ASN A 441 -34.88 -0.55 -32.43
CA ASN A 441 -35.96 0.43 -32.31
C ASN A 441 -36.17 1.29 -33.59
N LYS A 442 -35.15 1.38 -34.47
CA LYS A 442 -35.14 2.32 -35.62
C LYS A 442 -34.86 1.67 -36.98
N ASP A 443 -34.86 0.35 -37.10
CA ASP A 443 -34.51 -0.39 -38.34
C ASP A 443 -33.18 0.07 -39.01
N HIS A 444 -32.23 0.54 -38.20
CA HIS A 444 -30.97 1.08 -38.69
C HIS A 444 -29.93 -0.04 -38.89
N LYS A 445 -29.60 -0.35 -40.12
CA LYS A 445 -28.45 -1.25 -40.42
C LYS A 445 -27.12 -0.50 -40.17
N PRO A 446 -26.11 -1.19 -39.59
CA PRO A 446 -24.77 -0.64 -39.44
C PRO A 446 -24.18 -0.31 -40.82
N THR A 447 -23.78 0.95 -41.03
CA THR A 447 -23.10 1.36 -42.28
C THR A 447 -21.61 1.13 -42.16
N PRO A 448 -20.94 0.49 -43.11
CA PRO A 448 -19.48 0.37 -43.16
C PRO A 448 -18.79 1.75 -43.19
N LEU A 449 -17.70 1.88 -42.42
CA LEU A 449 -16.84 3.07 -42.49
C LEU A 449 -15.83 2.87 -43.63
N LYS A 450 -15.83 3.78 -44.65
CA LYS A 450 -14.98 3.65 -45.83
C LYS A 450 -13.48 3.48 -45.49
N ASN A 451 -12.99 4.21 -44.51
CA ASN A 451 -11.57 4.23 -44.14
C ASN A 451 -11.34 3.61 -42.75
N ALA A 452 -12.06 2.53 -42.37
CA ALA A 452 -12.00 1.90 -41.06
C ALA A 452 -10.56 1.43 -40.64
N TYR A 453 -9.72 1.14 -41.63
CA TYR A 453 -8.32 0.70 -41.35
C TYR A 453 -7.49 1.77 -40.65
N TRP A 454 -7.75 3.06 -40.86
CA TRP A 454 -7.03 4.15 -40.20
C TRP A 454 -7.17 4.10 -38.67
N VAL A 455 -8.31 3.64 -38.16
CA VAL A 455 -8.48 3.47 -36.72
C VAL A 455 -7.47 2.47 -36.16
N SER A 456 -7.31 1.32 -36.82
CA SER A 456 -6.32 0.33 -36.42
C SER A 456 -4.89 0.83 -36.60
N VAL A 457 -4.62 1.61 -37.63
CA VAL A 457 -3.29 2.26 -37.85
C VAL A 457 -3.01 3.23 -36.70
N VAL A 458 -3.95 4.12 -36.36
CA VAL A 458 -3.80 5.04 -35.22
C VAL A 458 -3.58 4.27 -33.91
N CYS A 459 -4.37 3.22 -33.67
CA CYS A 459 -4.17 2.37 -32.49
C CYS A 459 -2.75 1.79 -32.43
N LEU A 460 -2.22 1.29 -33.55
CA LEU A 460 -0.86 0.72 -33.60
C LEU A 460 0.23 1.77 -33.42
N VAL A 461 0.07 2.95 -34.06
CA VAL A 461 1.00 4.07 -33.91
C VAL A 461 1.09 4.54 -32.44
N LEU A 462 -0.05 4.55 -31.74
CA LEU A 462 -0.06 4.89 -30.32
C LEU A 462 0.47 3.76 -29.45
N LEU A 463 0.12 2.49 -29.75
CA LEU A 463 0.55 1.35 -28.95
C LEU A 463 2.05 1.07 -29.01
N ALA A 464 2.71 1.32 -30.14
CA ALA A 464 4.13 1.00 -30.32
C ALA A 464 5.01 1.69 -29.25
N PRO A 465 5.01 3.04 -29.11
CA PRO A 465 5.77 3.72 -28.07
C PRO A 465 5.27 3.36 -26.65
N LEU A 466 3.96 3.20 -26.44
CA LEU A 466 3.41 2.88 -25.12
C LEU A 466 3.79 1.45 -24.69
N THR A 467 3.87 0.50 -25.61
CA THR A 467 4.35 -0.87 -25.32
C THR A 467 5.83 -0.83 -24.95
N TYR A 468 6.63 -0.01 -25.64
CA TYR A 468 8.03 0.18 -25.27
C TYR A 468 8.20 0.80 -23.88
N ILE A 469 7.41 1.83 -23.53
CA ILE A 469 7.40 2.42 -22.19
C ILE A 469 7.00 1.36 -21.14
N THR A 470 6.00 0.53 -21.42
CA THR A 470 5.58 -0.54 -20.52
C THR A 470 6.67 -1.61 -20.35
N TYR A 471 7.38 -1.93 -21.43
CA TYR A 471 8.53 -2.82 -21.38
C TYR A 471 9.67 -2.24 -20.52
N GLN A 472 10.06 -0.98 -20.74
CA GLN A 472 11.05 -0.29 -19.93
C GLN A 472 10.64 -0.23 -18.45
N THR A 473 9.36 0.04 -18.17
CA THR A 473 8.82 0.03 -16.82
C THR A 473 8.97 -1.35 -16.16
N ASN A 474 8.66 -2.43 -16.89
CA ASN A 474 8.81 -3.80 -16.37
C ASN A 474 10.28 -4.14 -16.07
N GLU A 475 11.21 -3.81 -16.97
CA GLU A 475 12.65 -4.04 -16.75
C GLU A 475 13.18 -3.18 -15.59
N SER A 476 12.75 -1.91 -15.50
CA SER A 476 13.09 -1.05 -14.38
C SER A 476 12.63 -1.65 -13.04
N LEU A 477 11.40 -2.18 -12.97
CA LEU A 477 10.86 -2.77 -11.74
C LEU A 477 11.56 -4.09 -11.34
N LYS A 478 12.14 -4.81 -12.29
CA LYS A 478 13.05 -5.94 -12.01
C LYS A 478 14.36 -5.45 -11.39
N GLY A 479 14.97 -4.42 -11.99
CA GLY A 479 16.20 -3.83 -11.47
C GLY A 479 16.01 -3.17 -10.10
N GLN A 480 14.87 -2.52 -9.87
CA GLN A 480 14.53 -1.93 -8.59
C GLN A 480 14.45 -2.97 -7.45
N GLN A 481 14.09 -4.22 -7.74
CA GLN A 481 14.13 -5.30 -6.75
C GLN A 481 15.53 -5.49 -6.15
N VAL A 482 16.58 -5.36 -7.01
CA VAL A 482 17.98 -5.45 -6.59
C VAL A 482 18.40 -4.21 -5.81
N LEU A 483 18.19 -3.01 -6.39
CA LEU A 483 18.63 -1.76 -5.77
C LEU A 483 17.97 -1.49 -4.43
N LEU A 484 16.67 -1.74 -4.30
CA LEU A 484 15.95 -1.57 -3.03
C LEU A 484 16.43 -2.58 -1.98
N GLY A 485 16.80 -3.80 -2.40
CA GLY A 485 17.38 -4.80 -1.51
C GLY A 485 18.72 -4.33 -0.93
N GLU A 486 19.63 -3.81 -1.76
CA GLU A 486 20.91 -3.25 -1.31
C GLU A 486 20.72 -1.98 -0.47
N TYR A 487 19.80 -1.13 -0.86
CA TYR A 487 19.44 0.09 -0.11
C TYR A 487 18.99 -0.23 1.31
N ASN A 488 18.08 -1.20 1.47
CA ASN A 488 17.59 -1.64 2.78
C ASN A 488 18.68 -2.32 3.63
N ALA A 489 19.65 -2.96 2.97
CA ALA A 489 20.80 -3.58 3.64
C ALA A 489 21.93 -2.59 3.96
N GLY A 490 21.87 -1.35 3.44
CA GLY A 490 22.96 -0.36 3.55
C GLY A 490 24.25 -0.80 2.84
N LYS A 491 24.14 -1.65 1.82
CA LYS A 491 25.30 -2.22 1.08
C LYS A 491 25.15 -1.96 -0.41
N PHE A 492 26.08 -1.21 -0.99
CA PHE A 492 26.04 -0.77 -2.39
C PHE A 492 27.13 -1.51 -3.19
N THR A 493 26.90 -2.81 -3.44
CA THR A 493 27.89 -3.73 -4.02
C THR A 493 27.68 -4.01 -5.51
N TYR A 494 26.53 -3.60 -6.06
CA TYR A 494 26.24 -3.81 -7.48
C TYR A 494 27.27 -3.13 -8.38
N PRO A 495 27.79 -3.80 -9.44
CA PRO A 495 28.85 -3.26 -10.28
C PRO A 495 28.47 -1.95 -10.96
N LEU A 496 29.29 -0.90 -10.76
CA LEU A 496 29.05 0.45 -11.23
C LEU A 496 28.86 0.53 -12.75
N ASN A 497 29.62 -0.25 -13.50
CA ASN A 497 29.54 -0.30 -14.98
C ASN A 497 28.22 -0.93 -15.49
N LYS A 498 27.44 -1.58 -14.65
CA LYS A 498 26.16 -2.19 -14.99
C LYS A 498 24.96 -1.45 -14.39
N ILE A 499 25.20 -0.45 -13.54
CA ILE A 499 24.13 0.23 -12.78
C ILE A 499 23.11 0.91 -13.70
N ASP A 500 23.56 1.47 -14.84
CA ASP A 500 22.69 2.13 -15.80
C ASP A 500 21.86 1.15 -16.63
N GLN A 501 22.35 -0.08 -16.80
CA GLN A 501 21.66 -1.13 -17.55
C GLN A 501 20.61 -1.86 -16.70
N VAL A 502 20.84 -2.00 -15.39
CA VAL A 502 19.96 -2.76 -14.49
C VAL A 502 18.64 -2.05 -14.26
N VAL A 503 18.63 -0.72 -14.27
CA VAL A 503 17.41 0.08 -14.14
C VAL A 503 17.36 1.11 -15.26
N PRO A 504 16.51 0.90 -16.27
CA PRO A 504 16.23 1.88 -17.32
C PRO A 504 15.75 3.23 -16.79
N GLY A 505 15.83 4.28 -17.62
CA GLY A 505 15.43 5.63 -17.23
C GLY A 505 13.91 5.88 -17.13
N ILE A 506 13.09 4.90 -17.48
CA ILE A 506 11.61 4.95 -17.37
C ILE A 506 11.11 3.74 -16.59
N PRO A 507 10.41 3.98 -15.47
CA PRO A 507 10.11 5.26 -14.79
C PRO A 507 11.37 5.91 -14.22
N ASN A 508 11.36 7.20 -13.92
CA ASN A 508 12.47 7.91 -13.28
C ASN A 508 12.36 8.00 -11.76
N ILE A 509 11.26 7.48 -11.19
CA ILE A 509 11.07 7.25 -9.76
C ILE A 509 10.76 5.78 -9.48
N SER A 510 11.12 5.32 -8.28
CA SER A 510 10.89 3.95 -7.81
C SER A 510 9.44 3.74 -7.33
N VAL A 511 9.11 2.49 -6.96
CA VAL A 511 7.83 2.15 -6.31
C VAL A 511 7.63 2.84 -4.95
N THR A 512 8.69 3.36 -4.34
CA THR A 512 8.66 4.14 -3.09
C THR A 512 8.83 5.64 -3.33
N THR A 513 8.71 6.09 -4.58
CA THR A 513 8.91 7.47 -5.06
C THR A 513 10.33 8.04 -4.95
N LEU A 514 11.31 7.25 -4.50
CA LEU A 514 12.71 7.63 -4.56
C LEU A 514 13.14 7.86 -6.02
N PRO A 515 13.81 8.97 -6.34
CA PRO A 515 14.36 9.19 -7.68
C PRO A 515 15.39 8.12 -8.03
N ILE A 516 15.20 7.44 -9.16
CA ILE A 516 16.10 6.36 -9.60
C ILE A 516 17.53 6.90 -9.86
N ALA A 517 17.64 8.11 -10.40
CA ALA A 517 18.93 8.76 -10.56
C ALA A 517 19.66 8.93 -9.20
N SER A 518 18.94 9.33 -8.14
CA SER A 518 19.53 9.49 -6.81
C SER A 518 19.86 8.16 -6.16
N MET A 519 19.07 7.11 -6.41
CA MET A 519 19.44 5.76 -5.96
C MET A 519 20.74 5.29 -6.61
N LYS A 520 20.91 5.52 -7.93
CA LYS A 520 22.16 5.22 -8.65
C LYS A 520 23.31 6.10 -8.16
N ALA A 521 23.08 7.39 -7.89
CA ALA A 521 24.09 8.32 -7.39
C ALA A 521 24.78 7.80 -6.13
N ARG A 522 24.08 7.06 -5.28
CA ARG A 522 24.67 6.46 -4.08
C ARG A 522 25.83 5.51 -4.41
N TYR A 523 25.71 4.72 -5.46
CA TYR A 523 26.80 3.84 -5.91
C TYR A 523 28.01 4.62 -6.41
N TYR A 524 27.80 5.76 -7.07
CA TYR A 524 28.89 6.66 -7.48
C TYR A 524 29.57 7.32 -6.28
N MET A 525 28.80 7.71 -5.25
CA MET A 525 29.33 8.24 -3.98
C MET A 525 30.22 7.24 -3.26
N GLU A 526 29.80 5.97 -3.15
CA GLU A 526 30.58 4.90 -2.52
C GLU A 526 31.88 4.59 -3.28
N ASN A 527 31.93 4.86 -4.59
CA ASN A 527 33.12 4.70 -5.43
C ASN A 527 33.93 6.00 -5.60
N GLY A 528 33.64 7.06 -4.83
CA GLY A 528 34.39 8.33 -4.87
C GLY A 528 34.14 9.18 -6.12
N GLN A 529 33.15 8.87 -6.95
CA GLN A 529 32.82 9.61 -8.15
C GLN A 529 31.77 10.71 -7.85
N ASP A 530 32.13 11.60 -6.93
CA ASP A 530 31.21 12.60 -6.35
C ASP A 530 30.63 13.56 -7.41
N ASP A 531 31.38 13.92 -8.46
CA ASP A 531 30.88 14.86 -9.49
C ASP A 531 29.80 14.20 -10.36
N LYS A 532 29.97 12.92 -10.71
CA LYS A 532 28.93 12.15 -11.41
C LYS A 532 27.69 11.94 -10.53
N ALA A 533 27.91 11.67 -9.26
CA ALA A 533 26.81 11.58 -8.28
C ALA A 533 26.02 12.89 -8.22
N LEU A 534 26.68 14.07 -8.15
CA LEU A 534 26.02 15.37 -8.14
C LEU A 534 25.20 15.64 -9.41
N GLU A 535 25.69 15.24 -10.59
CA GLU A 535 24.91 15.33 -11.83
C GLU A 535 23.61 14.53 -11.74
N MET A 536 23.70 13.27 -11.25
CA MET A 536 22.55 12.39 -11.10
C MET A 536 21.57 12.87 -10.01
N LEU A 537 22.08 13.45 -8.94
CA LEU A 537 21.25 14.00 -7.86
C LEU A 537 20.44 15.22 -8.33
N ARG A 538 20.98 16.06 -9.20
CA ARG A 538 20.21 17.16 -9.85
C ARG A 538 19.05 16.61 -10.69
N ALA A 539 19.30 15.55 -11.46
CA ALA A 539 18.22 14.86 -12.19
C ALA A 539 17.20 14.24 -11.22
N GLY A 540 17.64 13.79 -10.05
CA GLY A 540 16.76 13.28 -8.99
C GLY A 540 15.85 14.33 -8.39
N ILE A 541 16.34 15.55 -8.15
CA ILE A 541 15.52 16.69 -7.71
C ILE A 541 14.40 16.95 -8.74
N THR A 542 14.75 16.97 -10.02
CA THR A 542 13.75 17.17 -11.10
C THR A 542 12.70 16.06 -11.13
N ALA A 543 13.08 14.80 -10.81
CA ALA A 543 12.15 13.68 -10.81
C ALA A 543 11.18 13.68 -9.60
N ASN A 544 11.63 14.11 -8.43
CA ASN A 544 10.79 14.30 -7.24
C ASN A 544 11.29 15.50 -6.41
N PRO A 545 10.74 16.69 -6.67
CA PRO A 545 11.23 17.93 -6.07
C PRO A 545 10.78 18.13 -4.60
N TYR A 546 9.94 17.24 -4.06
CA TYR A 546 9.36 17.44 -2.74
C TYR A 546 9.88 16.48 -1.68
N LEU A 547 10.66 15.46 -2.07
CA LEU A 547 11.08 14.38 -1.18
C LEU A 547 12.30 14.72 -0.33
N GLY A 548 13.15 15.67 -0.76
CA GLY A 548 14.39 16.07 -0.06
C GLY A 548 15.49 15.01 -0.05
N PHE A 549 15.27 13.85 -0.70
CA PHE A 549 16.21 12.73 -0.69
C PHE A 549 17.51 13.04 -1.45
N SER A 550 17.39 13.64 -2.64
CA SER A 550 18.53 14.04 -3.46
C SER A 550 19.37 15.11 -2.81
N GLU A 551 18.71 16.10 -2.21
CA GLU A 551 19.31 17.22 -1.49
C GLU A 551 20.09 16.72 -0.27
N THR A 552 19.55 15.76 0.47
CA THR A 552 20.26 15.13 1.60
C THR A 552 21.57 14.47 1.14
N LEU A 553 21.56 13.74 0.02
CA LEU A 553 22.76 13.14 -0.53
C LEU A 553 23.76 14.20 -1.05
N MET A 554 23.27 15.28 -1.66
CA MET A 554 24.14 16.42 -2.07
C MET A 554 24.79 17.06 -0.84
N SER A 555 24.04 17.30 0.23
CA SER A 555 24.58 17.79 1.48
C SER A 555 25.73 16.93 2.01
N GLN A 556 25.56 15.59 1.99
CA GLN A 556 26.61 14.64 2.40
C GLN A 556 27.87 14.74 1.52
N ILE A 557 27.72 14.88 0.20
CA ILE A 557 28.86 15.08 -0.71
C ILE A 557 29.61 16.40 -0.39
N PHE A 558 28.87 17.49 -0.21
CA PHE A 558 29.48 18.80 0.10
C PHE A 558 30.13 18.82 1.49
N THR A 559 29.56 18.12 2.47
CA THR A 559 30.21 17.91 3.78
C THR A 559 31.55 17.18 3.62
N LYS A 560 31.59 16.10 2.85
CA LYS A 560 32.83 15.35 2.54
C LYS A 560 33.87 16.23 1.83
N LYS A 561 33.43 17.16 0.97
CA LYS A 561 34.28 18.12 0.25
C LYS A 561 34.66 19.35 1.09
N ASN A 562 34.28 19.44 2.37
CA ASN A 562 34.45 20.59 3.24
C ASN A 562 33.81 21.91 2.71
N GLN A 563 32.79 21.81 1.85
CA GLN A 563 32.04 22.94 1.32
C GLN A 563 30.81 23.20 2.21
N ARG A 564 31.04 23.82 3.37
CA ARG A 564 30.03 23.92 4.45
C ARG A 564 28.79 24.68 4.00
N ASP A 565 28.91 25.84 3.37
CA ASP A 565 27.74 26.65 2.95
C ASP A 565 26.79 25.83 2.03
N SER A 566 27.38 25.12 1.06
CA SER A 566 26.60 24.25 0.17
C SER A 566 25.98 23.06 0.93
N ALA A 567 26.73 22.47 1.86
CA ALA A 567 26.22 21.36 2.67
C ALA A 567 25.01 21.78 3.50
N THR A 568 25.12 22.91 4.20
CA THR A 568 24.04 23.46 5.03
C THR A 568 22.86 23.91 4.18
N TYR A 569 23.10 24.54 3.02
CA TYR A 569 22.05 24.92 2.08
C TYR A 569 21.17 23.70 1.68
N TYR A 570 21.79 22.62 1.18
CA TYR A 570 21.04 21.44 0.74
C TYR A 570 20.42 20.67 1.92
N ALA A 571 21.05 20.65 3.09
CA ALA A 571 20.47 20.03 4.27
C ALA A 571 19.20 20.77 4.74
N LYS A 572 19.27 22.11 4.76
CA LYS A 572 18.13 22.97 5.08
C LYS A 572 17.00 22.81 4.07
N ASP A 573 17.33 22.82 2.77
CA ASP A 573 16.38 22.65 1.67
C ASP A 573 15.63 21.32 1.78
N ALA A 574 16.36 20.21 2.03
CA ALA A 574 15.75 18.88 2.26
C ALA A 574 14.79 18.90 3.47
N TYR A 575 15.22 19.52 4.58
CA TYR A 575 14.42 19.60 5.79
C TYR A 575 13.16 20.48 5.62
N GLU A 576 13.24 21.58 4.91
CA GLU A 576 12.10 22.48 4.67
C GLU A 576 11.06 21.85 3.72
N HIS A 577 11.52 21.08 2.70
CA HIS A 577 10.64 20.33 1.83
C HIS A 577 9.88 19.25 2.58
N LEU A 578 10.59 18.40 3.34
CA LEU A 578 9.99 17.28 4.05
C LEU A 578 10.69 17.06 5.41
N PRO A 579 10.15 17.58 6.52
CA PRO A 579 10.76 17.50 7.85
C PRO A 579 10.60 16.10 8.47
N ILE A 580 11.37 15.12 7.95
CA ILE A 580 11.47 13.75 8.46
C ILE A 580 12.73 13.56 9.30
N PRO A 581 12.79 12.54 10.19
CA PRO A 581 13.94 12.34 11.07
C PRO A 581 15.31 12.31 10.37
N PRO A 582 15.48 11.65 9.19
CA PRO A 582 16.77 11.69 8.47
C PRO A 582 17.19 13.08 8.02
N HIS A 583 16.27 13.92 7.55
CA HIS A 583 16.57 15.29 7.13
C HIS A 583 16.87 16.17 8.33
N PHE A 584 16.08 16.03 9.40
CA PHE A 584 16.33 16.70 10.67
C PHE A 584 17.73 16.39 11.20
N ALA A 585 18.10 15.09 11.26
CA ALA A 585 19.41 14.68 11.74
C ALA A 585 20.56 15.22 10.88
N ASN A 586 20.42 15.18 9.54
CA ASN A 586 21.45 15.70 8.63
C ASN A 586 21.66 17.21 8.81
N TYR A 587 20.57 17.97 8.85
CA TYR A 587 20.64 19.43 9.04
C TYR A 587 21.18 19.79 10.42
N LEU A 588 20.69 19.14 11.47
CA LEU A 588 21.14 19.33 12.85
C LEU A 588 22.64 19.08 13.01
N ASN A 589 23.20 18.03 12.38
CA ASN A 589 24.63 17.75 12.45
C ASN A 589 25.50 18.89 11.90
N LEU A 590 25.03 19.58 10.86
CA LEU A 590 25.73 20.76 10.30
C LEU A 590 25.59 21.97 11.22
N LEU A 591 24.40 22.22 11.76
CA LEU A 591 24.17 23.29 12.73
C LEU A 591 25.02 23.11 14.00
N ILE A 592 25.25 21.88 14.46
CA ILE A 592 26.16 21.59 15.56
C ILE A 592 27.60 22.05 15.23
N GLN A 593 28.07 21.78 14.00
CA GLN A 593 29.39 22.18 13.55
C GLN A 593 29.53 23.70 13.38
N GLU A 594 28.44 24.40 13.11
CA GLU A 594 28.34 25.86 13.02
C GLU A 594 28.14 26.55 14.38
N GLY A 595 27.68 25.80 15.39
CA GLY A 595 27.33 26.31 16.70
C GLY A 595 26.03 27.13 16.74
N ASP A 596 25.17 26.98 15.75
CA ASP A 596 23.89 27.70 15.64
C ASP A 596 22.81 27.13 16.56
N THR A 597 22.89 27.42 17.83
CA THR A 597 21.92 26.97 18.84
C THR A 597 20.52 27.54 18.61
N ALA A 598 20.40 28.74 18.04
CA ALA A 598 19.11 29.39 17.81
C ALA A 598 18.29 28.62 16.76
N GLU A 599 18.92 28.26 15.65
CA GLU A 599 18.28 27.48 14.60
C GLU A 599 17.97 26.03 15.06
N ILE A 600 18.86 25.43 15.85
CA ILE A 600 18.63 24.10 16.48
C ILE A 600 17.38 24.16 17.36
N ASP A 601 17.24 25.15 18.23
CA ASP A 601 16.07 25.29 19.10
C ASP A 601 14.79 25.54 18.28
N ARG A 602 14.86 26.31 17.18
CA ARG A 602 13.75 26.60 16.28
C ARG A 602 13.21 25.34 15.59
N ILE A 603 14.11 24.53 14.99
CA ILE A 603 13.70 23.32 14.28
C ILE A 603 13.16 22.26 15.24
N PHE A 604 13.73 22.16 16.44
CA PHE A 604 13.22 21.25 17.47
C PHE A 604 11.83 21.69 17.96
N ALA A 605 11.61 22.95 18.25
CA ALA A 605 10.30 23.46 18.67
C ALA A 605 9.20 23.12 17.65
N LYS A 606 9.53 23.19 16.34
CA LYS A 606 8.62 22.83 15.25
C LYS A 606 8.30 21.34 15.21
N ASP A 607 9.28 20.45 15.37
CA ASP A 607 9.12 19.03 15.14
C ASP A 607 8.88 18.20 16.41
N SER A 608 9.16 18.75 17.60
CA SER A 608 8.95 18.07 18.88
C SER A 608 7.50 17.66 19.13
N VAL A 609 6.54 18.39 18.55
CA VAL A 609 5.10 18.10 18.64
C VAL A 609 4.70 16.76 17.98
N LYS A 610 5.54 16.22 17.11
CA LYS A 610 5.31 14.91 16.49
C LYS A 610 5.61 13.73 17.43
N HIS A 611 6.21 13.99 18.58
CA HIS A 611 6.62 12.99 19.56
C HIS A 611 7.43 11.82 18.95
N ASP A 612 8.32 12.12 17.98
CA ASP A 612 9.24 11.14 17.41
C ASP A 612 10.47 11.00 18.32
N PRO A 613 10.75 9.82 18.90
CA PRO A 613 11.89 9.60 19.79
C PRO A 613 13.23 9.99 19.16
N MET A 614 13.38 9.82 17.85
CA MET A 614 14.63 10.10 17.15
C MET A 614 14.90 11.62 17.08
N VAL A 615 13.87 12.43 16.85
CA VAL A 615 13.97 13.90 16.87
C VAL A 615 14.42 14.38 18.24
N TRP A 616 13.81 13.86 19.31
CA TRP A 616 14.16 14.20 20.69
C TRP A 616 15.60 13.77 21.06
N LYS A 617 16.03 12.56 20.67
CA LYS A 617 17.40 12.08 20.90
C LYS A 617 18.42 12.97 20.20
N ASN A 618 18.21 13.23 18.91
CA ASN A 618 19.13 14.05 18.12
C ASN A 618 19.25 15.48 18.69
N TYR A 619 18.14 16.11 19.08
CA TYR A 619 18.18 17.41 19.74
C TYR A 619 18.94 17.38 21.07
N MET A 620 18.72 16.37 21.92
CA MET A 620 19.43 16.25 23.18
C MET A 620 20.94 16.02 22.96
N ILE A 621 21.33 15.27 21.93
CA ILE A 621 22.75 15.12 21.55
C ILE A 621 23.34 16.48 21.16
N ALA A 622 22.63 17.24 20.31
CA ALA A 622 23.06 18.58 19.91
C ALA A 622 23.15 19.56 21.10
N SER A 623 22.13 19.58 21.94
CA SER A 623 22.07 20.39 23.13
C SER A 623 23.21 20.05 24.11
N ASN A 624 23.49 18.76 24.32
CA ASN A 624 24.61 18.34 25.18
C ASN A 624 26.01 18.67 24.60
N ALA A 625 26.12 18.80 23.28
CA ALA A 625 27.37 19.19 22.62
C ALA A 625 27.66 20.70 22.70
N LEU A 626 26.61 21.54 22.69
CA LEU A 626 26.72 22.99 22.51
C LEU A 626 26.37 23.79 23.76
N LYS A 627 25.49 23.30 24.62
CA LYS A 627 25.07 24.00 25.85
C LYS A 627 25.94 23.60 27.03
N PRO A 628 26.14 24.48 28.02
CA PRO A 628 26.91 24.17 29.21
C PRO A 628 26.32 22.98 30.00
N THR A 629 27.18 22.22 30.64
CA THR A 629 26.76 21.18 31.59
C THR A 629 25.86 21.76 32.67
N GLY A 630 24.70 21.15 32.92
CA GLY A 630 23.74 21.63 33.91
C GLY A 630 22.80 22.70 33.37
N ASP A 631 22.78 22.99 32.05
CA ASP A 631 21.84 23.95 31.45
C ASP A 631 20.39 23.57 31.78
N THR A 632 19.67 24.51 32.39
CA THR A 632 18.32 24.26 32.91
C THR A 632 17.30 23.89 31.82
N ALA A 633 17.44 24.50 30.62
CA ALA A 633 16.56 24.22 29.48
C ALA A 633 16.85 22.83 28.90
N ALA A 634 18.11 22.45 28.76
CA ALA A 634 18.51 21.09 28.32
C ALA A 634 18.01 20.02 29.27
N VAL A 635 18.16 20.23 30.59
CA VAL A 635 17.65 19.31 31.62
C VAL A 635 16.12 19.23 31.61
N ALA A 636 15.40 20.32 31.39
CA ALA A 636 13.94 20.34 31.29
C ALA A 636 13.46 19.53 30.08
N VAL A 637 14.10 19.68 28.92
CA VAL A 637 13.80 18.87 27.72
C VAL A 637 14.08 17.39 27.99
N ALA A 638 15.18 17.06 28.67
CA ALA A 638 15.48 15.66 29.02
C ALA A 638 14.43 15.04 29.94
N ASN A 639 13.91 15.78 30.92
CA ASN A 639 12.82 15.34 31.77
C ASN A 639 11.52 15.11 30.98
N SER A 640 11.20 16.02 30.06
CA SER A 640 10.03 15.88 29.16
C SER A 640 10.16 14.66 28.26
N ALA A 641 11.35 14.39 27.70
CA ALA A 641 11.64 13.21 26.88
C ALA A 641 11.42 11.92 27.65
N ILE A 642 11.91 11.83 28.88
CA ILE A 642 11.71 10.65 29.75
C ILE A 642 10.23 10.43 30.06
N ALA A 643 9.47 11.51 30.30
CA ALA A 643 8.04 11.40 30.57
C ALA A 643 7.25 10.93 29.33
N LEU A 644 7.63 11.36 28.13
CA LEU A 644 7.01 10.98 26.88
C LEU A 644 7.39 9.54 26.42
N PHE A 645 8.65 9.13 26.70
CA PHE A 645 9.20 7.86 26.22
C PHE A 645 9.79 7.03 27.39
N PRO A 646 8.98 6.64 28.36
CA PRO A 646 9.49 6.00 29.61
C PRO A 646 10.14 4.63 29.39
N ALA A 647 9.87 3.96 28.27
CA ALA A 647 10.48 2.66 27.93
C ALA A 647 11.87 2.80 27.27
N ASP A 648 12.24 3.97 26.80
CA ASP A 648 13.49 4.19 26.07
C ASP A 648 14.59 4.69 27.01
N LYS A 649 15.52 3.78 27.33
CA LYS A 649 16.60 4.01 28.29
C LYS A 649 17.67 5.02 27.82
N ASP A 650 17.77 5.26 26.52
CA ASP A 650 18.76 6.19 25.98
C ASP A 650 18.54 7.61 26.52
N PHE A 651 17.29 7.99 26.77
CA PHE A 651 16.97 9.29 27.35
C PHE A 651 17.50 9.49 28.76
N LEU A 652 17.63 8.43 29.55
CA LEU A 652 18.26 8.49 30.87
C LEU A 652 19.76 8.78 30.73
N VAL A 653 20.44 8.13 29.78
CA VAL A 653 21.87 8.40 29.50
C VAL A 653 22.07 9.83 29.01
N LEU A 654 21.26 10.30 28.07
CA LEU A 654 21.34 11.66 27.55
C LEU A 654 21.07 12.69 28.66
N LYS A 655 20.15 12.43 29.58
CA LYS A 655 19.94 13.29 30.76
C LYS A 655 21.16 13.35 31.67
N LYS A 656 21.83 12.22 31.94
CA LYS A 656 23.05 12.22 32.75
C LYS A 656 24.13 13.08 32.10
N ILE A 657 24.30 12.96 30.79
CA ILE A 657 25.23 13.79 30.03
C ILE A 657 24.85 15.28 30.15
N ALA A 658 23.56 15.62 30.05
CA ALA A 658 23.09 17.00 30.22
C ALA A 658 23.42 17.58 31.62
N VAL A 659 23.30 16.75 32.67
CA VAL A 659 23.48 17.16 34.06
C VAL A 659 24.95 17.15 34.48
N LEU A 660 25.72 16.14 34.08
CA LEU A 660 27.06 15.84 34.59
C LEU A 660 28.18 16.12 33.59
N GLY A 661 27.85 16.26 32.31
CA GLY A 661 28.78 16.27 31.20
C GLY A 661 29.22 14.88 30.73
N LYS A 662 29.52 14.78 29.45
CA LYS A 662 29.88 13.49 28.79
C LYS A 662 31.16 12.88 29.41
N GLU A 663 32.18 13.69 29.62
CA GLU A 663 33.47 13.26 30.17
C GLU A 663 33.31 12.62 31.57
N THR A 664 32.49 13.23 32.44
CA THR A 664 32.20 12.73 33.78
C THR A 664 31.47 11.38 33.72
N VAL A 665 30.45 11.26 32.86
CA VAL A 665 29.67 10.05 32.67
C VAL A 665 30.56 8.92 32.13
N ASP A 666 31.38 9.18 31.12
CA ASP A 666 32.28 8.20 30.51
C ASP A 666 33.34 7.73 31.53
N ARG A 667 33.89 8.65 32.34
CA ARG A 667 34.85 8.35 33.40
C ARG A 667 34.23 7.49 34.53
N ALA A 668 33.02 7.84 34.96
CA ALA A 668 32.29 7.07 35.94
C ALA A 668 32.05 5.63 35.46
N PHE A 669 31.66 5.48 34.19
CA PHE A 669 31.46 4.18 33.55
C PHE A 669 32.77 3.36 33.52
N ALA A 670 33.88 3.95 33.08
CA ALA A 670 35.16 3.27 33.03
C ALA A 670 35.60 2.75 34.43
N ILE A 671 35.50 3.61 35.48
CA ILE A 671 35.81 3.24 36.85
C ILE A 671 34.87 2.13 37.35
N SER A 672 33.59 2.16 36.96
CA SER A 672 32.64 1.11 37.36
C SER A 672 32.97 -0.26 36.74
N GLN A 673 33.52 -0.26 35.52
CA GLN A 673 34.02 -1.50 34.89
C GLN A 673 35.23 -2.08 35.62
N GLU A 674 36.19 -1.22 36.06
CA GLU A 674 37.30 -1.66 36.89
C GLU A 674 36.81 -2.27 38.22
N GLY A 675 35.87 -1.60 38.90
CA GLY A 675 35.26 -2.10 40.12
C GLY A 675 34.53 -3.43 39.94
N SER A 676 33.81 -3.57 38.83
CA SER A 676 33.11 -4.82 38.49
C SER A 676 34.08 -5.97 38.20
N ALA A 677 35.20 -5.69 37.56
CA ALA A 677 36.26 -6.70 37.35
C ALA A 677 36.87 -7.17 38.64
N LEU A 678 37.18 -6.26 39.59
CA LEU A 678 37.69 -6.59 40.94
C LEU A 678 36.66 -7.41 41.73
N PHE A 679 35.39 -7.10 41.64
CA PHE A 679 34.32 -7.87 42.27
C PHE A 679 34.29 -9.33 41.75
N GLN A 680 34.45 -9.53 40.45
CA GLN A 680 34.54 -10.89 39.88
C GLN A 680 35.78 -11.66 40.35
N GLN A 681 36.85 -10.96 40.63
CA GLN A 681 38.08 -11.52 41.22
C GLN A 681 37.97 -11.74 42.73
N GLN A 682 36.81 -11.49 43.36
CA GLN A 682 36.54 -11.57 44.77
C GLN A 682 37.34 -10.56 45.64
N ASP A 683 37.94 -9.56 45.03
CA ASP A 683 38.56 -8.42 45.72
C ASP A 683 37.49 -7.37 46.06
N PHE A 684 36.63 -7.74 47.02
CA PHE A 684 35.43 -6.98 47.34
C PHE A 684 35.72 -5.59 47.92
N MET A 685 36.86 -5.44 48.65
CA MET A 685 37.22 -4.13 49.22
C MET A 685 37.64 -3.12 48.16
N ASN A 686 38.56 -3.51 47.27
CA ASN A 686 38.97 -2.64 46.16
C ASN A 686 37.83 -2.42 45.16
N ALA A 687 36.97 -3.43 44.93
CA ALA A 687 35.76 -3.29 44.16
C ALA A 687 34.81 -2.23 44.73
N ALA A 688 34.56 -2.27 46.05
CA ALA A 688 33.70 -1.30 46.72
C ALA A 688 34.25 0.13 46.62
N GLN A 689 35.60 0.27 46.77
CA GLN A 689 36.25 1.58 46.63
C GLN A 689 36.09 2.14 45.23
N LYS A 690 36.36 1.36 44.16
CA LYS A 690 36.21 1.77 42.78
C LYS A 690 34.76 2.09 42.42
N LEU A 691 33.83 1.23 42.84
CA LEU A 691 32.40 1.46 42.56
C LEU A 691 31.85 2.67 43.31
N SER A 692 32.36 2.96 44.56
CA SER A 692 31.98 4.19 45.27
C SER A 692 32.54 5.44 44.61
N GLU A 693 33.73 5.40 44.00
CA GLU A 693 34.27 6.48 43.18
C GLU A 693 33.39 6.75 41.95
N ALA A 694 32.94 5.69 41.24
CA ALA A 694 32.03 5.81 40.15
C ALA A 694 30.66 6.41 40.57
N ALA A 695 30.13 5.97 41.73
CA ALA A 695 28.87 6.47 42.28
C ALA A 695 28.95 7.97 42.69
N ALA A 696 30.14 8.42 43.15
CA ALA A 696 30.38 9.82 43.47
C ALA A 696 30.44 10.70 42.21
N LEU A 697 30.97 10.19 41.10
CA LEU A 697 31.02 10.88 39.81
C LEU A 697 29.65 10.94 39.10
N ASP A 698 28.87 9.86 39.12
CA ASP A 698 27.53 9.80 38.57
C ASP A 698 26.50 9.37 39.64
N PRO A 699 26.00 10.37 40.41
CA PRO A 699 25.02 10.13 41.46
C PRO A 699 23.60 9.77 40.93
N LEU A 700 23.39 9.80 39.63
CA LEU A 700 22.11 9.47 38.96
C LEU A 700 22.06 7.98 38.54
N GLU A 701 23.16 7.25 38.56
CA GLU A 701 23.22 5.84 38.19
C GLU A 701 23.04 4.91 39.39
N PHE A 702 21.86 4.34 39.53
CA PHE A 702 21.53 3.49 40.68
C PHE A 702 22.42 2.22 40.78
N SER A 703 22.86 1.70 39.63
CA SER A 703 23.64 0.46 39.60
C SER A 703 25.02 0.62 40.24
N TYR A 704 25.59 1.82 40.23
CA TYR A 704 26.88 2.06 40.92
C TYR A 704 26.70 1.99 42.44
N PHE A 705 25.65 2.58 42.98
CA PHE A 705 25.33 2.48 44.40
C PHE A 705 24.95 1.05 44.79
N GLU A 706 24.12 0.39 44.03
CA GLU A 706 23.70 -0.98 44.29
C GLU A 706 24.90 -1.92 44.31
N ASN A 707 25.79 -1.80 43.32
CA ASN A 707 27.00 -2.65 43.25
C ASN A 707 28.02 -2.29 44.33
N THR A 708 28.17 -1.03 44.74
CA THR A 708 28.98 -0.63 45.88
C THR A 708 28.48 -1.29 47.17
N GLY A 709 27.16 -1.17 47.43
CA GLY A 709 26.54 -1.84 48.58
C GLY A 709 26.71 -3.35 48.55
N ALA A 710 26.57 -3.96 47.38
CA ALA A 710 26.81 -5.40 47.22
C ALA A 710 28.27 -5.80 47.47
N ALA A 711 29.23 -4.98 47.05
CA ALA A 711 30.66 -5.22 47.30
C ALA A 711 31.01 -5.14 48.81
N TYR A 712 30.51 -4.10 49.51
CA TYR A 712 30.66 -4.04 50.96
C TYR A 712 29.95 -5.20 51.67
N PHE A 713 28.78 -5.59 51.24
CA PHE A 713 28.08 -6.74 51.78
C PHE A 713 28.92 -8.04 51.61
N SER A 714 29.46 -8.26 50.42
CA SER A 714 30.29 -9.44 50.12
C SER A 714 31.61 -9.45 50.87
N ALA A 715 32.15 -8.26 51.24
CA ALA A 715 33.29 -8.10 52.13
C ALA A 715 32.96 -8.32 53.61
N GLY A 716 31.70 -8.60 53.98
CA GLY A 716 31.27 -8.74 55.37
C GLY A 716 31.08 -7.42 56.10
N LEU A 717 31.20 -6.28 55.42
CA LEU A 717 31.09 -4.94 56.01
C LEU A 717 29.63 -4.42 55.89
N TYR A 718 28.75 -5.13 56.58
CA TYR A 718 27.29 -4.93 56.44
C TYR A 718 26.85 -3.50 56.75
N GLU A 719 27.37 -2.88 57.83
CA GLU A 719 27.01 -1.51 58.21
C GLU A 719 27.37 -0.49 57.12
N LEU A 720 28.55 -0.65 56.48
CA LEU A 720 29.01 0.24 55.40
C LEU A 720 28.19 0.08 54.11
N SER A 721 27.53 -1.06 53.93
CA SER A 721 26.68 -1.30 52.75
C SER A 721 25.34 -0.55 52.81
N LEU A 722 24.82 -0.30 54.02
CA LEU A 722 23.46 0.25 54.21
C LEU A 722 23.20 1.61 53.53
N PRO A 723 24.10 2.62 53.67
CA PRO A 723 23.84 3.94 53.06
C PRO A 723 23.72 3.88 51.54
N TYR A 724 24.42 2.98 50.87
CA TYR A 724 24.37 2.83 49.40
C TYR A 724 23.04 2.22 48.98
N PHE A 725 22.52 1.23 49.67
CA PHE A 725 21.19 0.71 49.40
C PHE A 725 20.09 1.70 49.78
N ASP A 726 20.28 2.50 50.84
CA ASP A 726 19.33 3.57 51.17
C ASP A 726 19.21 4.59 50.05
N LYS A 727 20.31 5.02 49.46
CA LYS A 727 20.32 5.90 48.31
C LYS A 727 19.53 5.34 47.12
N VAL A 728 19.73 4.04 46.83
CA VAL A 728 18.97 3.36 45.75
C VAL A 728 17.49 3.27 46.07
N ILE A 729 17.12 2.83 47.29
CA ILE A 729 15.71 2.57 47.65
C ILE A 729 14.91 3.86 47.78
N GLN A 730 15.49 4.90 48.42
CA GLN A 730 14.75 6.12 48.77
C GLN A 730 14.76 7.15 47.64
N GLU A 731 15.87 7.30 46.92
CA GLU A 731 16.02 8.39 45.95
C GLU A 731 15.94 7.90 44.48
N LEU A 732 16.68 6.85 44.13
CA LEU A 732 16.82 6.42 42.72
C LEU A 732 15.73 5.43 42.30
N ASN A 733 15.27 4.62 43.20
CA ASN A 733 14.12 3.72 43.16
C ASN A 733 13.86 3.00 41.81
N PRO A 734 14.76 2.11 41.35
CA PRO A 734 14.59 1.36 40.09
C PRO A 734 13.46 0.31 40.16
N LYS A 735 12.87 0.10 41.35
CA LYS A 735 11.77 -0.86 41.58
C LYS A 735 12.16 -2.31 41.20
N SER A 736 13.43 -2.66 41.33
CA SER A 736 13.96 -4.00 41.01
C SER A 736 13.78 -5.00 42.15
N GLY A 737 13.69 -4.53 43.38
CA GLY A 737 13.65 -5.33 44.61
C GLY A 737 15.01 -5.91 45.04
N LYS A 738 16.05 -5.75 44.23
CA LYS A 738 17.39 -6.33 44.54
C LYS A 738 18.06 -5.59 45.67
N SER A 739 18.03 -4.25 45.70
CA SER A 739 18.61 -3.45 46.76
C SER A 739 17.92 -3.70 48.09
N GLU A 740 16.58 -3.77 48.12
CA GLU A 740 15.78 -4.12 49.28
C GLU A 740 16.15 -5.51 49.80
N TYR A 741 16.30 -6.47 48.91
CA TYR A 741 16.65 -7.84 49.28
C TYR A 741 18.06 -7.92 49.89
N ILE A 742 19.11 -7.35 49.26
CA ILE A 742 20.49 -7.44 49.77
C ILE A 742 20.62 -6.63 51.05
N LYS A 743 19.99 -5.45 51.15
CA LYS A 743 19.94 -4.68 52.41
C LYS A 743 19.27 -5.46 53.52
N GLY A 744 18.17 -6.17 53.20
CA GLY A 744 17.52 -7.06 54.16
C GLY A 744 18.48 -8.13 54.69
N LEU A 745 19.25 -8.77 53.82
CA LEU A 745 20.30 -9.76 54.24
C LEU A 745 21.41 -9.10 55.10
N ALA A 746 21.82 -7.88 54.78
CA ALA A 746 22.77 -7.14 55.58
C ALA A 746 22.24 -6.89 57.03
N LEU A 747 20.97 -6.48 57.14
CA LEU A 747 20.29 -6.24 58.41
C LEU A 747 20.12 -7.54 59.23
N ILE A 748 19.87 -8.70 58.62
CA ILE A 748 19.87 -10.01 59.29
C ILE A 748 21.22 -10.25 59.94
N ASN A 749 22.32 -10.07 59.20
CA ASN A 749 23.69 -10.25 59.74
C ASN A 749 24.04 -9.28 60.85
N LEU A 750 23.35 -8.15 60.94
CA LEU A 750 23.47 -7.15 62.00
C LEU A 750 22.50 -7.37 63.18
N GLY A 751 21.70 -8.43 63.15
CA GLY A 751 20.70 -8.72 64.18
C GLY A 751 19.43 -7.83 64.15
N ARG A 752 19.22 -7.09 63.07
CA ARG A 752 18.07 -6.13 62.90
C ARG A 752 16.92 -6.78 62.12
N ASN A 753 16.38 -7.90 62.67
CA ASN A 753 15.46 -8.79 61.95
C ASN A 753 14.14 -8.14 61.54
N GLU A 754 13.52 -7.31 62.38
CA GLU A 754 12.24 -6.64 62.04
C GLU A 754 12.37 -5.73 60.81
N ALA A 755 13.44 -4.90 60.79
CA ALA A 755 13.70 -4.02 59.66
C ALA A 755 14.03 -4.79 58.36
N ALA A 756 14.70 -5.93 58.49
CA ALA A 756 14.98 -6.82 57.38
C ALA A 756 13.71 -7.38 56.77
N CYS A 757 12.75 -7.80 57.59
CA CYS A 757 11.48 -8.37 57.14
C CYS A 757 10.62 -7.37 56.35
N GLU A 758 10.62 -6.10 56.74
CA GLU A 758 9.94 -5.04 55.96
C GLU A 758 10.57 -4.87 54.57
N LEU A 759 11.89 -4.94 54.48
CA LEU A 759 12.60 -4.87 53.19
C LEU A 759 12.34 -6.09 52.29
N PHE A 760 12.26 -7.31 52.87
CA PHE A 760 11.90 -8.49 52.08
C PHE A 760 10.46 -8.44 51.60
N LYS A 761 9.53 -7.86 52.37
CA LYS A 761 8.15 -7.60 51.89
C LYS A 761 8.16 -6.61 50.73
N ALA A 762 9.00 -5.55 50.78
CA ALA A 762 9.15 -4.61 49.69
C ALA A 762 9.76 -5.26 48.43
N ALA A 763 10.80 -6.07 48.58
CA ALA A 763 11.41 -6.83 47.49
C ALA A 763 10.40 -7.79 46.83
N LYS A 764 9.54 -8.47 47.63
CA LYS A 764 8.46 -9.31 47.12
C LYS A 764 7.44 -8.50 46.31
N LYS A 765 7.06 -7.28 46.74
CA LYS A 765 6.18 -6.38 45.99
C LYS A 765 6.75 -6.08 44.60
N TYR A 766 8.04 -5.97 44.45
CA TYR A 766 8.75 -5.80 43.18
C TYR A 766 9.02 -7.11 42.44
N ARG A 767 8.50 -8.25 42.93
CA ARG A 767 8.62 -9.58 42.35
C ARG A 767 10.08 -10.08 42.25
N TYR A 768 10.91 -9.73 43.21
CA TYR A 768 12.29 -10.26 43.28
C TYR A 768 12.25 -11.73 43.69
N ALA A 769 12.85 -12.60 42.88
CA ALA A 769 12.65 -14.06 42.96
C ALA A 769 13.02 -14.68 44.33
N ALA A 770 14.11 -14.19 45.00
CA ALA A 770 14.57 -14.71 46.27
C ALA A 770 13.84 -14.15 47.50
N ALA A 771 12.93 -13.17 47.34
CA ALA A 771 12.29 -12.49 48.45
C ALA A 771 11.34 -13.43 49.25
N ASP A 772 10.61 -14.34 48.58
CA ASP A 772 9.72 -15.27 49.24
C ASP A 772 10.46 -16.24 50.15
N GLN A 773 11.61 -16.77 49.70
CA GLN A 773 12.44 -17.65 50.48
C GLN A 773 13.02 -16.93 51.71
N ALA A 774 13.49 -15.68 51.54
CA ALA A 774 14.02 -14.89 52.63
C ALA A 774 12.96 -14.62 53.73
N LEU A 775 11.71 -14.30 53.29
CA LEU A 775 10.60 -14.14 54.25
C LEU A 775 10.32 -15.41 55.04
N GLN A 776 10.32 -16.57 54.40
CA GLN A 776 10.11 -17.86 55.09
C GLN A 776 11.24 -18.21 56.04
N THR A 777 12.48 -17.87 55.69
CA THR A 777 13.66 -18.24 56.47
C THR A 777 13.91 -17.34 57.69
N HIS A 778 13.63 -16.04 57.54
CA HIS A 778 14.07 -15.03 58.51
C HIS A 778 12.94 -14.26 59.21
N CYS A 779 11.68 -14.41 58.74
CA CYS A 779 10.56 -13.57 59.19
C CYS A 779 9.39 -14.35 59.77
N ASN A 780 9.56 -15.63 60.05
CA ASN A 780 8.54 -16.49 60.73
C ASN A 780 8.73 -16.48 62.25
#